data_0901babeb9a0db51237ec409bc992a52
#
_entry.id   0901babeb9a0db51237ec409bc992a52
#
_cell.length_a   1.000
_cell.length_b   1.000
_cell.length_c   1.000
_cell.angle_alpha   90.00
_cell.angle_beta   90.00
_cell.angle_gamma   90.00
#
_symmetry.space_group_name_H-M   'P 1'
#
loop_
_entity.id
_entity.type
_entity.pdbx_description
1 polymer ?
#
loop_
_entity_poly.entity_id
_entity_poly.type
_entity_poly.pdbx_seq_one_letter_code
_entity_poly.pdbx_strand_id
1 'polypeptide(L)'
;MERDLKKIVSQMTLEEKAGMCSGLDFWHLKSVKRLGIPEVMVSDGPHGLRKQDDKGDHLGMNDSIKAVCFPPAALSACSFDRELMESMGETIGKEAQANDVSVILGPAVNIKRSPLCGRNFEYYSEDPYLAGEIAAAFINGVQSQHVGTSIKHFAANNQEYHRMSNSSEADERTLREIYFPAFETAVKKAQPYTFMCSYNQINGTFASENKWLLTDVLRKDWGFEGYVMSDWGAVNDRVKGLESGLELEMPGSNGTNDALIVEAVKNGTLKEEVLDQAVERILNIIYKYADHRAPQEFTMEKDHEEARRIAEESMVLLKNDDQILPLNTSEKVAFVGGFAKKPRFQGGGSSHINCFKVTNALESVPADAQVTYAEGFPADKDLYDETFATEAVQAAKGADKVVIFAGLPDSFESEGYDRSHMKLPECQNRLIAEILEVQPNTVIVLHNGSPVEMPWINDVKGILEAYLGGQAGGAAVANILYGIVNPSGKLAETVPVKLADNPSYLSFGGGDKVEYREGVFVGYRYYDTKQMKVAYPFGYGLSYTTFAYSNLQISNTTPTEKDTISVSVDVTNTGSVAGKEVVQLYVKDMTSSAIRPEKELKGFEKVQLVPGETKTVTMELDKRSFAWYNTELHDWYAASGKYEIL
;
A
#
# COMPACT_ATOMS: atom_id res chain seq x y z
N MET A 1 -28.45 -19.88 11.04
CA MET A 1 -28.38 -21.37 10.86
C MET A 1 -27.32 -21.59 9.81
N GLU A 2 -26.27 -22.30 10.13
CA GLU A 2 -25.17 -22.59 9.18
C GLU A 2 -25.74 -23.34 7.97
N ARG A 3 -25.42 -22.87 6.75
CA ARG A 3 -25.92 -23.47 5.52
C ARG A 3 -25.11 -24.72 5.19
N ASP A 4 -25.78 -25.81 4.81
CA ASP A 4 -25.13 -27.02 4.30
C ASP A 4 -24.74 -26.80 2.82
N LEU A 5 -23.54 -26.24 2.62
CA LEU A 5 -23.01 -25.90 1.29
C LEU A 5 -22.85 -27.17 0.43
N LYS A 6 -22.42 -28.29 0.99
CA LYS A 6 -22.28 -29.56 0.27
C LYS A 6 -23.61 -30.03 -0.30
N LYS A 7 -24.69 -29.88 0.48
CA LYS A 7 -26.03 -30.22 0.02
C LYS A 7 -26.47 -29.30 -1.12
N ILE A 8 -26.14 -27.99 -1.07
CA ILE A 8 -26.44 -27.04 -2.15
C ILE A 8 -25.69 -27.46 -3.42
N VAL A 9 -24.37 -27.69 -3.33
CA VAL A 9 -23.50 -28.07 -4.45
C VAL A 9 -23.98 -29.40 -5.07
N SER A 10 -24.39 -30.39 -4.26
CA SER A 10 -24.91 -31.68 -4.78
C SER A 10 -26.21 -31.53 -5.59
N GLN A 11 -26.93 -30.44 -5.48
CA GLN A 11 -28.14 -30.13 -6.25
C GLN A 11 -27.88 -29.35 -7.53
N MET A 12 -26.64 -28.87 -7.74
CA MET A 12 -26.25 -28.15 -8.93
C MET A 12 -25.96 -29.08 -10.11
N THR A 13 -26.29 -28.63 -11.32
CA THR A 13 -25.80 -29.30 -12.53
C THR A 13 -24.31 -29.01 -12.73
N LEU A 14 -23.64 -29.80 -13.53
CA LEU A 14 -22.23 -29.60 -13.84
C LEU A 14 -21.97 -28.24 -14.50
N GLU A 15 -22.89 -27.83 -15.38
CA GLU A 15 -22.83 -26.50 -16.05
C GLU A 15 -23.02 -25.35 -15.06
N GLU A 16 -23.90 -25.51 -14.05
CA GLU A 16 -24.05 -24.49 -12.98
C GLU A 16 -22.81 -24.41 -12.10
N LYS A 17 -22.21 -25.55 -11.72
CA LYS A 17 -20.97 -25.59 -10.97
C LYS A 17 -19.84 -24.88 -11.73
N ALA A 18 -19.63 -25.25 -13.00
CA ALA A 18 -18.63 -24.59 -13.85
C ALA A 18 -18.89 -23.09 -14.01
N GLY A 19 -20.18 -22.72 -14.19
CA GLY A 19 -20.60 -21.34 -14.28
C GLY A 19 -20.32 -20.49 -13.03
N MET A 20 -20.41 -21.08 -11.81
CA MET A 20 -20.05 -20.38 -10.57
C MET A 20 -18.57 -20.05 -10.48
N CYS A 21 -17.72 -20.73 -11.25
CA CYS A 21 -16.28 -20.51 -11.26
C CYS A 21 -15.82 -19.40 -12.25
N SER A 22 -16.76 -18.64 -12.82
CA SER A 22 -16.46 -17.47 -13.67
C SER A 22 -17.45 -16.34 -13.47
N GLY A 23 -17.01 -15.11 -13.72
CA GLY A 23 -17.84 -13.92 -13.64
C GLY A 23 -19.06 -13.97 -14.59
N LEU A 24 -20.13 -13.29 -14.20
CA LEU A 24 -21.29 -13.04 -15.06
C LEU A 24 -20.95 -11.98 -16.11
N ASP A 25 -20.32 -10.91 -15.67
CA ASP A 25 -19.85 -9.77 -16.45
C ASP A 25 -18.53 -9.26 -15.88
N PHE A 26 -18.26 -7.97 -16.02
CA PHE A 26 -17.01 -7.37 -15.56
C PHE A 26 -16.86 -7.33 -14.04
N TRP A 27 -18.00 -7.25 -13.29
CA TRP A 27 -17.99 -7.04 -11.84
C TRP A 27 -18.83 -8.06 -11.04
N HIS A 28 -19.73 -8.79 -11.69
CA HIS A 28 -20.68 -9.64 -10.97
C HIS A 28 -20.32 -11.13 -11.05
N LEU A 29 -20.58 -11.84 -9.95
CA LEU A 29 -20.61 -13.29 -9.90
C LEU A 29 -22.01 -13.78 -10.26
N LYS A 30 -22.07 -14.94 -10.92
CA LYS A 30 -23.34 -15.53 -11.39
C LYS A 30 -24.24 -15.97 -10.23
N SER A 31 -25.55 -15.90 -10.44
CA SER A 31 -26.58 -16.46 -9.54
C SER A 31 -27.07 -17.82 -10.01
N VAL A 32 -27.60 -18.63 -9.08
CA VAL A 32 -28.37 -19.84 -9.42
C VAL A 32 -29.74 -19.71 -8.74
N LYS A 33 -30.65 -19.00 -9.42
CA LYS A 33 -31.96 -18.59 -8.86
C LYS A 33 -32.79 -19.75 -8.32
N ARG A 34 -32.80 -20.92 -9.00
CA ARG A 34 -33.57 -22.11 -8.56
C ARG A 34 -33.10 -22.68 -7.22
N LEU A 35 -31.84 -22.40 -6.82
CA LEU A 35 -31.25 -22.82 -5.55
C LEU A 35 -31.15 -21.67 -4.53
N GLY A 36 -31.65 -20.47 -4.88
CA GLY A 36 -31.60 -19.31 -4.02
C GLY A 36 -30.20 -18.73 -3.84
N ILE A 37 -29.26 -19.01 -4.77
CA ILE A 37 -27.93 -18.41 -4.78
C ILE A 37 -28.03 -17.03 -5.41
N PRO A 38 -27.72 -15.94 -4.67
CA PRO A 38 -27.82 -14.59 -5.19
C PRO A 38 -26.66 -14.24 -6.12
N GLU A 39 -26.88 -13.23 -6.94
CA GLU A 39 -25.85 -12.47 -7.63
C GLU A 39 -25.19 -11.54 -6.63
N VAL A 40 -23.87 -11.37 -6.71
CA VAL A 40 -23.11 -10.44 -5.89
C VAL A 40 -22.10 -9.68 -6.75
N MET A 41 -21.76 -8.46 -6.34
CA MET A 41 -20.82 -7.59 -7.03
C MET A 41 -19.50 -7.51 -6.28
N VAL A 42 -18.39 -7.52 -7.01
CA VAL A 42 -17.06 -7.11 -6.53
C VAL A 42 -16.69 -5.77 -7.17
N SER A 43 -15.85 -4.98 -6.51
CA SER A 43 -15.49 -3.66 -7.02
C SER A 43 -14.07 -3.28 -6.64
N ASP A 44 -13.39 -2.56 -7.53
CA ASP A 44 -12.13 -1.89 -7.16
C ASP A 44 -12.33 -0.94 -5.97
N GLY A 45 -11.25 -0.72 -5.21
CA GLY A 45 -11.31 0.23 -4.12
C GLY A 45 -10.30 0.02 -3.00
N PRO A 46 -8.97 -0.08 -3.26
CA PRO A 46 -7.97 -0.24 -2.21
C PRO A 46 -7.85 0.98 -1.29
N HIS A 47 -8.30 2.18 -1.73
CA HIS A 47 -8.29 3.42 -0.97
C HIS A 47 -9.56 4.27 -1.19
N GLY A 48 -10.68 3.62 -1.53
CA GLY A 48 -11.99 4.23 -1.79
C GLY A 48 -12.78 3.39 -2.77
N LEU A 49 -14.09 3.53 -2.81
CA LEU A 49 -14.95 2.70 -3.64
C LEU A 49 -14.94 3.17 -5.11
N ARG A 50 -14.56 2.29 -6.04
CA ARG A 50 -14.66 2.53 -7.48
C ARG A 50 -15.72 1.62 -8.10
N LYS A 51 -16.98 1.88 -7.77
CA LYS A 51 -18.11 1.12 -8.33
C LYS A 51 -18.51 1.66 -9.70
N GLN A 52 -18.54 0.79 -10.72
CA GLN A 52 -19.04 1.09 -12.06
C GLN A 52 -20.30 0.26 -12.31
N ASP A 53 -21.42 0.94 -12.64
CA ASP A 53 -22.70 0.26 -12.79
C ASP A 53 -22.97 -0.21 -14.23
N ASP A 54 -22.56 0.56 -15.25
CA ASP A 54 -22.97 0.33 -16.65
C ASP A 54 -21.89 -0.30 -17.53
N LYS A 55 -20.63 0.14 -17.42
CA LYS A 55 -19.50 -0.31 -18.23
C LYS A 55 -18.24 -0.42 -17.41
N GLY A 56 -17.78 -1.65 -17.21
CA GLY A 56 -16.52 -1.90 -16.53
C GLY A 56 -15.30 -1.63 -17.43
N ASP A 57 -14.24 -1.08 -16.87
CA ASP A 57 -12.92 -0.98 -17.49
C ASP A 57 -11.80 -0.95 -16.43
N HIS A 58 -10.57 -1.27 -16.87
CA HIS A 58 -9.38 -1.25 -16.01
C HIS A 58 -8.67 0.11 -15.95
N LEU A 59 -9.00 1.03 -16.87
CA LEU A 59 -8.20 2.23 -17.13
C LEU A 59 -8.81 3.51 -16.55
N GLY A 60 -10.02 3.41 -15.95
CA GLY A 60 -10.73 4.58 -15.45
C GLY A 60 -11.34 5.46 -16.56
N MET A 61 -11.60 4.89 -17.73
CA MET A 61 -12.19 5.59 -18.87
C MET A 61 -13.69 5.76 -18.75
N ASN A 62 -14.36 4.82 -18.07
CA ASN A 62 -15.78 4.90 -17.78
C ASN A 62 -16.00 5.43 -16.37
N ASP A 63 -17.06 6.21 -16.21
CA ASP A 63 -17.42 6.81 -14.94
C ASP A 63 -17.74 5.74 -13.89
N SER A 64 -17.37 6.04 -12.64
CA SER A 64 -17.80 5.33 -11.45
C SER A 64 -18.66 6.23 -10.58
N ILE A 65 -19.33 5.68 -9.58
CA ILE A 65 -20.08 6.47 -8.62
C ILE A 65 -19.18 7.50 -7.93
N LYS A 66 -19.76 8.58 -7.41
CA LYS A 66 -19.05 9.49 -6.52
C LYS A 66 -18.73 8.78 -5.20
N ALA A 67 -17.49 8.85 -4.76
CA ALA A 67 -17.02 8.23 -3.53
C ALA A 67 -15.95 9.07 -2.84
N VAL A 68 -15.51 8.64 -1.68
CA VAL A 68 -14.39 9.27 -0.96
C VAL A 68 -13.08 8.60 -1.36
N CYS A 69 -12.12 9.41 -1.79
CA CYS A 69 -10.75 8.97 -2.05
C CYS A 69 -9.90 9.21 -0.81
N PHE A 70 -9.58 8.14 -0.10
CA PHE A 70 -8.63 8.14 1.01
C PHE A 70 -7.19 8.23 0.50
N PRO A 71 -6.21 8.53 1.36
CA PRO A 71 -4.80 8.45 0.99
C PRO A 71 -4.43 7.06 0.46
N PRO A 72 -3.85 6.95 -0.75
CA PRO A 72 -3.29 5.69 -1.24
C PRO A 72 -2.25 5.08 -0.31
N ALA A 73 -1.95 3.80 -0.52
CA ALA A 73 -1.13 3.00 0.38
C ALA A 73 0.27 3.59 0.61
N ALA A 74 0.88 4.24 -0.39
CA ALA A 74 2.19 4.88 -0.25
C ALA A 74 2.23 5.91 0.89
N LEU A 75 1.14 6.67 1.07
CA LEU A 75 1.04 7.60 2.19
C LEU A 75 0.51 6.92 3.45
N SER A 76 -0.61 6.19 3.37
CA SER A 76 -1.27 5.66 4.56
C SER A 76 -0.39 4.70 5.38
N ALA A 77 0.52 3.96 4.74
CA ALA A 77 1.52 3.14 5.44
C ALA A 77 2.49 3.94 6.31
N CYS A 78 2.75 5.20 5.95
CA CYS A 78 3.62 6.09 6.72
C CYS A 78 3.02 6.47 8.09
N SER A 79 1.75 6.16 8.33
CA SER A 79 1.14 6.32 9.64
C SER A 79 1.75 5.40 10.70
N PHE A 80 2.21 4.19 10.33
CA PHE A 80 2.61 3.13 11.27
C PHE A 80 1.55 2.91 12.36
N ASP A 81 0.27 2.95 11.97
CA ASP A 81 -0.85 2.97 12.91
C ASP A 81 -1.94 1.97 12.45
N ARG A 82 -2.05 0.85 13.19
CA ARG A 82 -3.02 -0.20 12.90
C ARG A 82 -4.45 0.26 13.11
N GLU A 83 -4.70 1.01 14.19
CA GLU A 83 -6.05 1.49 14.52
C GLU A 83 -6.55 2.48 13.45
N LEU A 84 -5.66 3.34 12.96
CA LEU A 84 -5.97 4.26 11.86
C LEU A 84 -6.35 3.50 10.58
N MET A 85 -5.62 2.44 10.26
CA MET A 85 -5.88 1.64 9.06
C MET A 85 -7.14 0.79 9.19
N GLU A 86 -7.42 0.26 10.39
CA GLU A 86 -8.68 -0.42 10.68
C GLU A 86 -9.88 0.53 10.52
N SER A 87 -9.77 1.75 11.04
CA SER A 87 -10.79 2.81 10.88
C SER A 87 -11.02 3.17 9.39
N MET A 88 -9.94 3.27 8.58
CA MET A 88 -10.06 3.46 7.13
C MET A 88 -10.81 2.30 6.48
N GLY A 89 -10.45 1.07 6.83
CA GLY A 89 -11.12 -0.14 6.34
C GLY A 89 -12.59 -0.19 6.73
N GLU A 90 -12.92 0.13 7.98
CA GLU A 90 -14.30 0.20 8.47
C GLU A 90 -15.13 1.22 7.67
N THR A 91 -14.57 2.39 7.39
CA THR A 91 -15.26 3.44 6.64
C THR A 91 -15.53 3.01 5.19
N ILE A 92 -14.52 2.49 4.50
CA ILE A 92 -14.69 1.96 3.12
C ILE A 92 -15.67 0.77 3.10
N GLY A 93 -15.62 -0.10 4.12
CA GLY A 93 -16.56 -1.22 4.27
C GLY A 93 -18.01 -0.76 4.41
N LYS A 94 -18.28 0.32 5.14
CA LYS A 94 -19.62 0.93 5.25
C LYS A 94 -20.09 1.49 3.91
N GLU A 95 -19.24 2.23 3.20
CA GLU A 95 -19.57 2.73 1.85
C GLU A 95 -19.88 1.58 0.89
N ALA A 96 -19.08 0.50 0.93
CA ALA A 96 -19.28 -0.69 0.10
C ALA A 96 -20.60 -1.40 0.41
N GLN A 97 -20.91 -1.61 1.70
CA GLN A 97 -22.16 -2.22 2.15
C GLN A 97 -23.38 -1.38 1.71
N ALA A 98 -23.30 -0.06 1.82
CA ALA A 98 -24.35 0.87 1.39
C ALA A 98 -24.58 0.85 -0.13
N ASN A 99 -23.54 0.54 -0.90
CA ASN A 99 -23.56 0.47 -2.36
C ASN A 99 -23.69 -0.98 -2.90
N ASP A 100 -24.02 -1.94 -2.04
CA ASP A 100 -24.24 -3.34 -2.42
C ASP A 100 -23.03 -3.99 -3.10
N VAL A 101 -21.86 -3.76 -2.57
CA VAL A 101 -20.60 -4.40 -2.98
C VAL A 101 -20.20 -5.44 -1.96
N SER A 102 -20.01 -6.68 -2.43
CA SER A 102 -19.73 -7.83 -1.56
C SER A 102 -18.24 -7.99 -1.22
N VAL A 103 -17.35 -7.57 -2.13
CA VAL A 103 -15.89 -7.69 -1.98
C VAL A 103 -15.23 -6.47 -2.59
N ILE A 104 -14.34 -5.84 -1.82
CA ILE A 104 -13.42 -4.80 -2.27
C ILE A 104 -12.14 -5.46 -2.78
N LEU A 105 -11.70 -5.08 -4.00
CA LEU A 105 -10.47 -5.58 -4.63
C LEU A 105 -9.24 -4.83 -4.10
N GLY A 106 -8.88 -5.18 -2.89
CA GLY A 106 -7.77 -4.62 -2.12
C GLY A 106 -7.69 -5.26 -0.74
N PRO A 107 -6.65 -4.94 0.04
CA PRO A 107 -5.55 -4.02 -0.27
C PRO A 107 -4.51 -4.62 -1.22
N ALA A 108 -3.68 -3.76 -1.83
CA ALA A 108 -2.54 -4.15 -2.64
C ALA A 108 -1.26 -4.12 -1.78
N VAL A 109 -0.56 -5.25 -1.70
CA VAL A 109 0.53 -5.45 -0.71
C VAL A 109 1.86 -5.88 -1.32
N ASN A 110 2.03 -5.74 -2.63
CA ASN A 110 3.31 -6.06 -3.26
C ASN A 110 4.41 -5.16 -2.69
N ILE A 111 5.61 -5.72 -2.55
CA ILE A 111 6.74 -4.99 -1.98
C ILE A 111 7.25 -3.92 -2.95
N LYS A 112 7.59 -2.75 -2.44
CA LYS A 112 8.26 -1.69 -3.19
C LYS A 112 9.71 -2.07 -3.45
N ARG A 113 9.93 -2.88 -4.49
CA ARG A 113 11.24 -3.42 -4.89
C ARG A 113 12.10 -2.36 -5.57
N SER A 114 11.50 -1.60 -6.46
CA SER A 114 12.14 -0.54 -7.23
C SER A 114 11.31 0.74 -7.19
N PRO A 115 11.93 1.92 -7.06
CA PRO A 115 11.22 3.19 -7.15
C PRO A 115 10.59 3.45 -8.52
N LEU A 116 10.92 2.64 -9.53
CA LEU A 116 10.39 2.78 -10.88
C LEU A 116 9.05 2.08 -11.12
N CYS A 117 8.63 1.14 -10.25
CA CYS A 117 7.36 0.45 -10.44
C CYS A 117 6.18 1.44 -10.47
N GLY A 118 5.43 1.42 -11.56
CA GLY A 118 4.34 2.37 -11.82
C GLY A 118 3.21 2.31 -10.79
N ARG A 119 3.03 1.19 -10.09
CA ARG A 119 1.99 0.97 -9.06
C ARG A 119 2.47 1.15 -7.62
N ASN A 120 3.69 1.65 -7.39
CA ASN A 120 4.18 1.87 -6.02
C ASN A 120 3.26 2.74 -5.17
N PHE A 121 2.51 3.67 -5.78
CA PHE A 121 1.57 4.53 -5.06
C PHE A 121 0.48 3.75 -4.33
N GLU A 122 0.11 2.55 -4.79
CA GLU A 122 -0.93 1.72 -4.16
C GLU A 122 -0.35 0.57 -3.31
N TYR A 123 0.96 0.48 -3.16
CA TYR A 123 1.65 -0.51 -2.32
C TYR A 123 2.15 0.13 -1.03
N TYR A 124 2.05 -0.60 0.09
CA TYR A 124 2.35 -0.06 1.41
C TYR A 124 3.83 0.23 1.62
N SER A 125 4.72 -0.74 1.49
CA SER A 125 6.08 -0.63 1.99
C SER A 125 7.11 -1.47 1.23
N GLU A 126 8.38 -1.15 1.42
CA GLU A 126 9.52 -2.03 1.11
C GLU A 126 9.74 -3.09 2.18
N ASP A 127 9.12 -2.90 3.38
CA ASP A 127 9.22 -3.82 4.49
C ASP A 127 8.01 -4.75 4.57
N PRO A 128 8.20 -6.08 4.51
CA PRO A 128 7.10 -7.05 4.51
C PRO A 128 6.34 -7.13 5.84
N TYR A 129 7.00 -6.83 6.98
CA TYR A 129 6.33 -6.82 8.29
C TYR A 129 5.36 -5.65 8.38
N LEU A 130 5.82 -4.43 8.08
CA LEU A 130 4.96 -3.25 8.05
C LEU A 130 3.79 -3.43 7.08
N ALA A 131 4.08 -3.86 5.84
CA ALA A 131 3.05 -4.09 4.82
C ALA A 131 1.98 -5.09 5.29
N GLY A 132 2.39 -6.17 5.95
CA GLY A 132 1.49 -7.21 6.46
C GLY A 132 0.61 -6.72 7.62
N GLU A 133 1.19 -6.01 8.58
CA GLU A 133 0.47 -5.48 9.75
C GLU A 133 -0.60 -4.45 9.36
N ILE A 134 -0.23 -3.51 8.50
CA ILE A 134 -1.13 -2.48 7.96
C ILE A 134 -2.24 -3.11 7.11
N ALA A 135 -1.90 -4.08 6.26
CA ALA A 135 -2.88 -4.79 5.45
C ALA A 135 -3.89 -5.58 6.30
N ALA A 136 -3.41 -6.30 7.32
CA ALA A 136 -4.28 -7.06 8.21
C ALA A 136 -5.27 -6.15 8.96
N ALA A 137 -4.82 -5.00 9.44
CA ALA A 137 -5.67 -4.01 10.09
C ALA A 137 -6.76 -3.48 9.13
N PHE A 138 -6.37 -3.07 7.91
CA PHE A 138 -7.31 -2.64 6.89
C PHE A 138 -8.35 -3.72 6.55
N ILE A 139 -7.92 -4.97 6.36
CA ILE A 139 -8.80 -6.12 6.07
C ILE A 139 -9.80 -6.33 7.21
N ASN A 140 -9.34 -6.30 8.45
CA ASN A 140 -10.21 -6.43 9.63
C ASN A 140 -11.27 -5.32 9.65
N GLY A 141 -10.89 -4.08 9.38
CA GLY A 141 -11.81 -2.95 9.29
C GLY A 141 -12.90 -3.16 8.24
N VAL A 142 -12.53 -3.49 7.00
CA VAL A 142 -13.51 -3.76 5.91
C VAL A 142 -14.41 -4.93 6.28
N GLN A 143 -13.84 -6.04 6.75
CA GLN A 143 -14.58 -7.28 7.04
C GLN A 143 -15.46 -7.16 8.30
N SER A 144 -15.19 -6.21 9.20
CA SER A 144 -16.07 -5.87 10.32
C SER A 144 -17.45 -5.37 9.85
N GLN A 145 -17.53 -4.86 8.62
CA GLN A 145 -18.76 -4.40 7.97
C GLN A 145 -19.42 -5.49 7.11
N HIS A 146 -19.00 -6.75 7.26
CA HIS A 146 -19.46 -7.90 6.47
C HIS A 146 -19.22 -7.78 4.96
N VAL A 147 -18.32 -6.93 4.54
CA VAL A 147 -17.80 -6.82 3.18
C VAL A 147 -16.47 -7.56 3.11
N GLY A 148 -16.25 -8.36 2.08
CA GLY A 148 -14.99 -9.06 1.88
C GLY A 148 -13.90 -8.17 1.32
N THR A 149 -12.66 -8.64 1.44
CA THR A 149 -11.49 -8.08 0.79
C THR A 149 -10.88 -9.09 -0.18
N SER A 150 -10.22 -8.60 -1.23
CA SER A 150 -9.39 -9.42 -2.11
C SER A 150 -7.97 -8.87 -2.06
N ILE A 151 -7.15 -9.43 -1.19
CA ILE A 151 -5.75 -9.03 -1.08
C ILE A 151 -4.99 -9.36 -2.37
N LYS A 152 -4.16 -8.41 -2.87
CA LYS A 152 -3.58 -8.46 -4.20
C LYS A 152 -2.16 -7.88 -4.25
N HIS A 153 -1.36 -8.20 -5.25
CA HIS A 153 -1.52 -9.22 -6.30
C HIS A 153 -0.61 -10.39 -5.97
N PHE A 154 -1.17 -11.56 -5.75
CA PHE A 154 -0.44 -12.75 -5.26
C PHE A 154 0.17 -13.56 -6.38
N ALA A 155 1.51 -13.47 -6.64
CA ALA A 155 2.49 -12.71 -5.92
C ALA A 155 3.58 -12.16 -6.85
N ALA A 156 4.50 -11.38 -6.27
CA ALA A 156 5.70 -10.88 -6.95
C ALA A 156 5.42 -10.08 -8.22
N ASN A 157 4.34 -9.29 -8.25
CA ASN A 157 4.04 -8.31 -9.29
C ASN A 157 4.66 -6.96 -8.90
N ASN A 158 5.95 -6.78 -9.23
CA ASN A 158 6.74 -5.63 -8.78
C ASN A 158 7.20 -4.73 -9.93
N GLN A 159 6.64 -4.92 -11.13
CA GLN A 159 6.79 -4.05 -12.31
C GLN A 159 5.57 -4.15 -13.21
N GLU A 160 5.33 -3.10 -14.00
CA GLU A 160 4.22 -3.05 -14.96
C GLU A 160 4.64 -3.52 -16.36
N TYR A 161 5.91 -3.30 -16.71
CA TYR A 161 6.43 -3.72 -18.01
C TYR A 161 6.34 -5.23 -18.19
N HIS A 162 5.65 -5.67 -19.25
CA HIS A 162 5.38 -7.07 -19.54
C HIS A 162 4.66 -7.85 -18.40
N ARG A 163 3.92 -7.18 -17.52
CA ARG A 163 3.27 -7.81 -16.36
C ARG A 163 2.39 -9.02 -16.70
N MET A 164 1.79 -9.03 -17.92
CA MET A 164 0.93 -10.13 -18.40
C MET A 164 1.71 -11.38 -18.84
N SER A 165 3.02 -11.32 -19.01
CA SER A 165 3.80 -12.40 -19.63
C SER A 165 5.16 -12.65 -18.97
N ASN A 166 5.71 -11.70 -18.22
CA ASN A 166 7.02 -11.86 -17.60
C ASN A 166 7.03 -12.95 -16.52
N SER A 167 8.20 -13.51 -16.26
CA SER A 167 8.46 -14.40 -15.13
C SER A 167 9.32 -13.70 -14.08
N SER A 168 8.78 -13.57 -12.88
CA SER A 168 9.51 -13.13 -11.69
C SER A 168 10.34 -14.30 -11.17
N GLU A 169 11.66 -14.23 -11.38
CA GLU A 169 12.61 -15.29 -11.01
C GLU A 169 13.24 -14.99 -9.65
N ALA A 170 12.81 -15.70 -8.62
CA ALA A 170 13.30 -15.53 -7.25
C ALA A 170 13.40 -16.89 -6.55
N ASP A 171 14.44 -17.08 -5.74
CA ASP A 171 14.58 -18.28 -4.92
C ASP A 171 13.50 -18.35 -3.83
N GLU A 172 13.25 -19.55 -3.28
CA GLU A 172 12.20 -19.76 -2.29
C GLU A 172 12.41 -18.93 -1.03
N ARG A 173 13.65 -18.77 -0.55
CA ARG A 173 13.96 -17.95 0.60
C ARG A 173 13.55 -16.48 0.38
N THR A 174 13.91 -15.93 -0.75
CA THR A 174 13.55 -14.56 -1.15
C THR A 174 12.02 -14.38 -1.19
N LEU A 175 11.30 -15.32 -1.79
CA LEU A 175 9.84 -15.28 -1.82
C LEU A 175 9.26 -15.33 -0.39
N ARG A 176 9.74 -16.26 0.45
CA ARG A 176 9.24 -16.48 1.81
C ARG A 176 9.58 -15.34 2.78
N GLU A 177 10.74 -14.68 2.62
CA GLU A 177 11.16 -13.62 3.54
C GLU A 177 10.72 -12.22 3.12
N ILE A 178 10.50 -11.96 1.81
CA ILE A 178 10.23 -10.62 1.29
C ILE A 178 8.86 -10.51 0.63
N TYR A 179 8.54 -11.36 -0.35
CA TYR A 179 7.38 -11.17 -1.21
C TYR A 179 6.08 -11.82 -0.70
N PHE A 180 6.18 -12.78 0.19
CA PHE A 180 5.03 -13.50 0.75
C PHE A 180 4.56 -13.03 2.13
N PRO A 181 5.42 -12.49 3.04
CA PRO A 181 5.00 -12.27 4.42
C PRO A 181 3.82 -11.32 4.61
N ALA A 182 3.64 -10.31 3.74
CA ALA A 182 2.47 -9.45 3.83
C ALA A 182 1.17 -10.23 3.61
N PHE A 183 1.16 -11.16 2.67
CA PHE A 183 0.03 -12.06 2.40
C PHE A 183 -0.15 -13.08 3.54
N GLU A 184 0.95 -13.69 4.01
CA GLU A 184 0.92 -14.63 5.14
C GLU A 184 0.33 -13.98 6.39
N THR A 185 0.79 -12.76 6.74
CA THR A 185 0.29 -12.01 7.88
C THR A 185 -1.20 -11.72 7.76
N ALA A 186 -1.66 -11.33 6.57
CA ALA A 186 -3.08 -11.11 6.31
C ALA A 186 -3.91 -12.38 6.52
N VAL A 187 -3.44 -13.54 6.06
CA VAL A 187 -4.12 -14.83 6.33
C VAL A 187 -4.16 -15.13 7.82
N LYS A 188 -3.02 -15.02 8.49
CA LYS A 188 -2.89 -15.39 9.91
C LYS A 188 -3.69 -14.47 10.85
N LYS A 189 -3.79 -13.16 10.54
CA LYS A 189 -4.38 -12.15 11.43
C LYS A 189 -5.78 -11.68 11.02
N ALA A 190 -6.17 -11.84 9.74
CA ALA A 190 -7.42 -11.29 9.24
C ALA A 190 -8.27 -12.26 8.39
N GLN A 191 -7.71 -13.36 7.88
CA GLN A 191 -8.43 -14.29 7.00
C GLN A 191 -9.23 -13.54 5.91
N PRO A 192 -8.56 -12.89 4.94
CA PRO A 192 -9.26 -12.17 3.88
C PRO A 192 -10.24 -13.11 3.17
N TYR A 193 -11.42 -12.59 2.78
CA TYR A 193 -12.43 -13.45 2.13
C TYR A 193 -11.93 -14.00 0.81
N THR A 194 -11.09 -13.23 0.10
CA THR A 194 -10.56 -13.66 -1.18
C THR A 194 -9.10 -13.22 -1.38
N PHE A 195 -8.42 -13.88 -2.29
CA PHE A 195 -7.13 -13.50 -2.86
C PHE A 195 -7.29 -13.20 -4.33
N MET A 196 -6.52 -12.26 -4.86
CA MET A 196 -6.36 -12.07 -6.29
C MET A 196 -4.96 -12.51 -6.70
N CYS A 197 -4.86 -13.54 -7.57
CA CYS A 197 -3.57 -13.92 -8.14
C CYS A 197 -3.07 -12.87 -9.13
N SER A 198 -1.76 -12.75 -9.25
CA SER A 198 -1.14 -11.79 -10.17
C SER A 198 -1.13 -12.29 -11.62
N TYR A 199 -0.83 -11.38 -12.56
CA TYR A 199 -0.69 -11.69 -13.99
C TYR A 199 0.56 -12.50 -14.32
N ASN A 200 1.68 -12.18 -13.68
CA ASN A 200 3.01 -12.67 -14.01
C ASN A 200 3.19 -14.16 -13.68
N GLN A 201 4.21 -14.73 -14.27
CA GLN A 201 4.74 -16.02 -13.87
C GLN A 201 5.63 -15.86 -12.63
N ILE A 202 5.74 -16.93 -11.85
CA ILE A 202 6.72 -17.10 -10.78
C ILE A 202 7.56 -18.32 -11.14
N ASN A 203 8.85 -18.10 -11.38
CA ASN A 203 9.77 -19.16 -11.78
C ASN A 203 9.23 -20.01 -12.96
N GLY A 204 8.72 -19.34 -13.99
CA GLY A 204 8.24 -19.94 -15.23
C GLY A 204 6.81 -20.50 -15.20
N THR A 205 6.07 -20.34 -14.09
CA THR A 205 4.67 -20.79 -14.00
C THR A 205 3.76 -19.60 -13.69
N PHE A 206 2.72 -19.39 -14.51
CA PHE A 206 1.75 -18.31 -14.24
C PHE A 206 1.14 -18.44 -12.86
N ALA A 207 1.00 -17.34 -12.12
CA ALA A 207 0.44 -17.34 -10.78
C ALA A 207 -0.95 -17.98 -10.73
N SER A 208 -1.76 -17.78 -11.78
CA SER A 208 -3.12 -18.35 -11.91
C SER A 208 -3.18 -19.89 -12.02
N GLU A 209 -2.08 -20.55 -12.32
CA GLU A 209 -1.99 -22.00 -12.50
C GLU A 209 -0.81 -22.63 -11.73
N ASN A 210 -0.31 -21.90 -10.73
CA ASN A 210 0.81 -22.33 -9.90
C ASN A 210 0.31 -23.05 -8.64
N LYS A 211 0.28 -24.38 -8.68
CA LYS A 211 -0.21 -25.22 -7.57
C LYS A 211 0.61 -25.04 -6.30
N TRP A 212 1.93 -24.90 -6.40
CA TRP A 212 2.78 -24.64 -5.25
C TRP A 212 2.35 -23.35 -4.54
N LEU A 213 2.13 -22.26 -5.33
CA LEU A 213 1.70 -20.97 -4.79
C LEU A 213 0.30 -21.03 -4.18
N LEU A 214 -0.70 -21.48 -4.97
CA LEU A 214 -2.13 -21.36 -4.61
C LEU A 214 -2.63 -22.46 -3.66
N THR A 215 -2.00 -23.63 -3.68
CA THR A 215 -2.42 -24.76 -2.84
C THR A 215 -1.43 -25.04 -1.74
N ASP A 216 -0.15 -25.24 -2.06
CA ASP A 216 0.80 -25.69 -1.04
C ASP A 216 1.13 -24.54 -0.08
N VAL A 217 1.54 -23.38 -0.59
CA VAL A 217 1.87 -22.21 0.24
C VAL A 217 0.61 -21.60 0.86
N LEU A 218 -0.32 -21.14 0.02
CA LEU A 218 -1.46 -20.34 0.49
C LEU A 218 -2.38 -21.13 1.43
N ARG A 219 -2.72 -22.38 1.07
CA ARG A 219 -3.70 -23.17 1.81
C ARG A 219 -3.10 -24.09 2.84
N LYS A 220 -2.07 -24.89 2.46
CA LYS A 220 -1.52 -25.89 3.39
C LYS A 220 -0.63 -25.24 4.44
N ASP A 221 0.29 -24.33 4.04
CA ASP A 221 1.22 -23.72 4.99
C ASP A 221 0.55 -22.60 5.81
N TRP A 222 -0.30 -21.78 5.17
CA TRP A 222 -0.88 -20.62 5.86
C TRP A 222 -2.30 -20.84 6.38
N GLY A 223 -3.05 -21.78 5.81
CA GLY A 223 -4.42 -22.10 6.25
C GLY A 223 -5.47 -21.13 5.70
N PHE A 224 -5.33 -20.62 4.48
CA PHE A 224 -6.33 -19.77 3.84
C PHE A 224 -7.63 -20.53 3.56
N GLU A 225 -8.77 -19.98 3.97
CA GLU A 225 -10.09 -20.61 3.90
C GLU A 225 -11.00 -20.07 2.79
N GLY A 226 -10.71 -18.88 2.27
CA GLY A 226 -11.51 -18.24 1.22
C GLY A 226 -11.30 -18.80 -0.19
N TYR A 227 -11.65 -18.04 -1.22
CA TYR A 227 -11.36 -18.41 -2.60
C TYR A 227 -10.33 -17.48 -3.25
N VAL A 228 -9.63 -18.00 -4.28
CA VAL A 228 -8.73 -17.21 -5.13
C VAL A 228 -9.47 -16.81 -6.40
N MET A 229 -9.43 -15.52 -6.74
CA MET A 229 -9.85 -15.02 -8.05
C MET A 229 -8.64 -14.68 -8.91
N SER A 230 -8.80 -14.71 -10.23
CA SER A 230 -7.80 -14.17 -11.14
C SER A 230 -7.78 -12.66 -11.10
N ASP A 231 -6.64 -12.04 -11.35
CA ASP A 231 -6.64 -10.68 -11.87
C ASP A 231 -7.37 -10.66 -13.22
N TRP A 232 -7.87 -9.49 -13.65
CA TRP A 232 -8.78 -9.36 -14.79
C TRP A 232 -8.13 -9.79 -16.11
N GLY A 233 -8.49 -11.01 -16.55
CA GLY A 233 -7.91 -11.63 -17.76
C GLY A 233 -6.60 -12.39 -17.51
N ALA A 234 -6.23 -12.70 -16.27
CA ALA A 234 -4.99 -13.41 -15.92
C ALA A 234 -5.06 -14.95 -16.13
N VAL A 235 -6.15 -15.48 -16.66
CA VAL A 235 -6.30 -16.93 -16.89
C VAL A 235 -5.67 -17.34 -18.21
N ASN A 236 -4.73 -18.31 -18.16
CA ASN A 236 -4.10 -18.90 -19.36
C ASN A 236 -4.67 -20.30 -19.63
N ASP A 237 -4.59 -21.21 -18.67
CA ASP A 237 -5.21 -22.55 -18.71
C ASP A 237 -6.23 -22.67 -17.59
N ARG A 238 -7.51 -22.65 -17.95
CA ARG A 238 -8.60 -22.64 -16.95
C ARG A 238 -8.69 -23.90 -16.13
N VAL A 239 -8.50 -25.07 -16.77
CA VAL A 239 -8.59 -26.37 -16.10
C VAL A 239 -7.43 -26.56 -15.14
N LYS A 240 -6.22 -26.28 -15.60
CA LYS A 240 -5.00 -26.30 -14.77
C LYS A 240 -5.08 -25.29 -13.63
N GLY A 241 -5.63 -24.09 -13.90
CA GLY A 241 -5.87 -23.08 -12.86
C GLY A 241 -6.78 -23.60 -11.76
N LEU A 242 -7.91 -24.21 -12.11
CA LEU A 242 -8.84 -24.79 -11.15
C LEU A 242 -8.20 -25.93 -10.32
N GLU A 243 -7.44 -26.83 -10.96
CA GLU A 243 -6.67 -27.88 -10.26
C GLU A 243 -5.61 -27.31 -9.31
N SER A 244 -5.07 -26.12 -9.64
CA SER A 244 -4.04 -25.45 -8.86
C SER A 244 -4.59 -24.65 -7.68
N GLY A 245 -5.90 -24.39 -7.64
CA GLY A 245 -6.54 -23.63 -6.57
C GLY A 245 -7.03 -22.25 -6.96
N LEU A 246 -7.18 -21.95 -8.26
CA LEU A 246 -7.85 -20.77 -8.79
C LEU A 246 -9.35 -21.05 -8.94
N GLU A 247 -10.15 -20.63 -7.97
CA GLU A 247 -11.58 -20.91 -7.97
C GLU A 247 -12.36 -20.05 -8.98
N LEU A 248 -12.10 -18.76 -9.04
CA LEU A 248 -12.89 -17.79 -9.81
C LEU A 248 -12.09 -17.12 -10.92
N GLU A 249 -12.55 -17.20 -12.16
CA GLU A 249 -12.08 -16.41 -13.28
C GLU A 249 -12.80 -15.07 -13.35
N MET A 250 -12.07 -13.95 -13.43
CA MET A 250 -12.62 -12.62 -13.65
C MET A 250 -11.89 -11.87 -14.79
N PRO A 251 -12.64 -11.09 -15.63
CA PRO A 251 -14.08 -11.22 -15.86
C PRO A 251 -14.40 -12.57 -16.51
N GLY A 252 -15.69 -12.93 -16.58
CA GLY A 252 -16.07 -14.18 -17.23
C GLY A 252 -15.76 -14.20 -18.74
N SER A 253 -15.45 -15.40 -19.26
CA SER A 253 -15.11 -15.66 -20.66
C SER A 253 -16.33 -15.91 -21.56
N ASN A 254 -17.52 -15.41 -21.18
CA ASN A 254 -18.78 -15.68 -21.88
C ASN A 254 -19.09 -17.19 -22.04
N GLY A 255 -18.73 -18.01 -21.05
CA GLY A 255 -18.98 -19.45 -21.03
C GLY A 255 -17.94 -20.31 -21.75
N THR A 256 -16.95 -19.71 -22.42
CA THR A 256 -15.91 -20.47 -23.13
C THR A 256 -15.12 -21.35 -22.17
N ASN A 257 -14.61 -20.77 -21.09
CA ASN A 257 -13.84 -21.51 -20.08
C ASN A 257 -14.73 -22.40 -19.18
N ASP A 258 -16.00 -22.04 -18.98
CA ASP A 258 -16.98 -22.91 -18.30
C ASP A 258 -17.15 -24.24 -19.07
N ALA A 259 -17.23 -24.15 -20.41
CA ALA A 259 -17.35 -25.35 -21.27
C ALA A 259 -16.10 -26.25 -21.19
N LEU A 260 -14.89 -25.67 -21.06
CA LEU A 260 -13.65 -26.43 -20.88
C LEU A 260 -13.66 -27.19 -19.55
N ILE A 261 -14.15 -26.59 -18.47
CA ILE A 261 -14.30 -27.27 -17.17
C ILE A 261 -15.30 -28.45 -17.29
N VAL A 262 -16.47 -28.21 -17.90
CA VAL A 262 -17.48 -29.23 -18.11
C VAL A 262 -16.94 -30.40 -18.92
N GLU A 263 -16.20 -30.13 -20.01
CA GLU A 263 -15.58 -31.18 -20.84
C GLU A 263 -14.51 -31.93 -20.04
N ALA A 264 -13.66 -31.26 -19.29
CA ALA A 264 -12.62 -31.87 -18.48
C ALA A 264 -13.18 -32.82 -17.40
N VAL A 265 -14.30 -32.46 -16.78
CA VAL A 265 -14.98 -33.34 -15.82
C VAL A 265 -15.61 -34.55 -16.56
N LYS A 266 -16.31 -34.34 -17.68
CA LYS A 266 -16.96 -35.43 -18.45
C LYS A 266 -15.97 -36.43 -19.01
N ASN A 267 -14.77 -35.99 -19.39
CA ASN A 267 -13.72 -36.88 -19.91
C ASN A 267 -12.78 -37.45 -18.83
N GLY A 268 -12.94 -37.01 -17.56
CA GLY A 268 -12.20 -37.52 -16.40
C GLY A 268 -10.79 -36.91 -16.23
N THR A 269 -10.45 -35.86 -16.98
CA THR A 269 -9.17 -35.14 -16.80
C THR A 269 -9.19 -34.20 -15.59
N LEU A 270 -10.37 -33.71 -15.19
CA LEU A 270 -10.61 -32.98 -13.95
C LEU A 270 -11.57 -33.78 -13.05
N LYS A 271 -11.20 -33.96 -11.79
CA LYS A 271 -12.10 -34.59 -10.81
C LYS A 271 -13.21 -33.61 -10.42
N GLU A 272 -14.46 -34.08 -10.41
CA GLU A 272 -15.63 -33.28 -10.04
C GLU A 272 -15.52 -32.75 -8.61
N GLU A 273 -14.87 -33.50 -7.70
CA GLU A 273 -14.65 -33.06 -6.31
C GLU A 273 -13.80 -31.77 -6.20
N VAL A 274 -12.89 -31.53 -7.16
CA VAL A 274 -12.11 -30.29 -7.22
C VAL A 274 -13.02 -29.11 -7.56
N LEU A 275 -13.93 -29.30 -8.52
CA LEU A 275 -14.93 -28.32 -8.90
C LEU A 275 -15.91 -28.05 -7.75
N ASP A 276 -16.40 -29.12 -7.09
CA ASP A 276 -17.31 -29.01 -5.94
C ASP A 276 -16.68 -28.19 -4.82
N GLN A 277 -15.42 -28.44 -4.50
CA GLN A 277 -14.70 -27.68 -3.47
C GLN A 277 -14.53 -26.21 -3.85
N ALA A 278 -14.26 -25.91 -5.12
CA ALA A 278 -14.16 -24.53 -5.59
C ALA A 278 -15.50 -23.79 -5.43
N VAL A 279 -16.60 -24.43 -5.81
CA VAL A 279 -17.95 -23.88 -5.66
C VAL A 279 -18.32 -23.70 -4.19
N GLU A 280 -18.00 -24.66 -3.32
CA GLU A 280 -18.24 -24.54 -1.86
C GLU A 280 -17.55 -23.30 -1.30
N ARG A 281 -16.29 -23.02 -1.68
CA ARG A 281 -15.53 -21.84 -1.24
C ARG A 281 -16.17 -20.54 -1.71
N ILE A 282 -16.56 -20.48 -2.99
CA ILE A 282 -17.24 -19.31 -3.56
C ILE A 282 -18.58 -19.06 -2.86
N LEU A 283 -19.40 -20.10 -2.68
CA LEU A 283 -20.68 -20.00 -1.99
C LEU A 283 -20.54 -19.55 -0.54
N ASN A 284 -19.51 -20.01 0.17
CA ASN A 284 -19.24 -19.58 1.52
C ASN A 284 -19.08 -18.06 1.62
N ILE A 285 -18.32 -17.47 0.70
CA ILE A 285 -18.11 -16.01 0.69
C ILE A 285 -19.37 -15.27 0.22
N ILE A 286 -20.06 -15.77 -0.80
CA ILE A 286 -21.34 -15.18 -1.23
C ILE A 286 -22.32 -15.09 -0.06
N TYR A 287 -22.47 -16.17 0.72
CA TYR A 287 -23.40 -16.19 1.83
C TYR A 287 -22.90 -15.42 3.05
N LYS A 288 -21.58 -15.33 3.30
CA LYS A 288 -21.05 -14.43 4.33
C LYS A 288 -21.51 -12.99 4.11
N TYR A 289 -21.56 -12.53 2.86
CA TYR A 289 -22.10 -11.22 2.53
C TYR A 289 -23.62 -11.19 2.53
N ALA A 290 -24.26 -12.09 1.80
CA ALA A 290 -25.70 -12.05 1.54
C ALA A 290 -26.55 -12.20 2.82
N ASP A 291 -26.09 -12.99 3.80
CA ASP A 291 -26.78 -13.19 5.09
C ASP A 291 -26.63 -11.98 6.04
N HIS A 292 -25.69 -11.05 5.77
CA HIS A 292 -25.42 -9.85 6.55
C HIS A 292 -25.63 -8.56 5.75
N ARG A 293 -26.14 -8.68 4.53
CA ARG A 293 -26.45 -7.53 3.67
C ARG A 293 -27.47 -6.63 4.36
N ALA A 294 -27.06 -5.42 4.68
CA ALA A 294 -27.90 -4.44 5.35
C ALA A 294 -27.58 -3.02 4.85
N PRO A 295 -28.60 -2.18 4.64
CA PRO A 295 -28.36 -0.78 4.36
C PRO A 295 -27.51 -0.15 5.47
N GLN A 296 -26.48 0.61 5.09
CA GLN A 296 -25.65 1.39 6.00
C GLN A 296 -25.88 2.86 5.75
N GLU A 297 -25.95 3.64 6.82
CA GLU A 297 -25.96 5.10 6.71
C GLU A 297 -24.51 5.61 6.78
N PHE A 298 -24.11 6.40 5.79
CA PHE A 298 -22.86 7.12 5.77
C PHE A 298 -23.04 8.50 5.15
N THR A 299 -22.11 9.41 5.38
CA THR A 299 -22.08 10.71 4.71
C THR A 299 -20.69 10.96 4.17
N MET A 300 -20.62 11.33 2.90
CA MET A 300 -19.34 11.61 2.23
C MET A 300 -18.55 12.73 2.93
N GLU A 301 -19.24 13.68 3.58
CA GLU A 301 -18.62 14.76 4.34
C GLU A 301 -17.89 14.25 5.57
N LYS A 302 -18.49 13.31 6.33
CA LYS A 302 -17.84 12.68 7.50
C LYS A 302 -16.66 11.84 7.07
N ASP A 303 -16.81 11.08 6.00
CA ASP A 303 -15.75 10.22 5.47
C ASP A 303 -14.62 11.06 4.84
N HIS A 304 -14.94 12.24 4.29
CA HIS A 304 -13.95 13.23 3.88
C HIS A 304 -13.09 13.74 5.05
N GLU A 305 -13.70 14.01 6.21
CA GLU A 305 -12.95 14.40 7.41
C GLU A 305 -12.07 13.26 7.93
N GLU A 306 -12.53 12.02 7.82
CA GLU A 306 -11.70 10.84 8.13
C GLU A 306 -10.53 10.70 7.15
N ALA A 307 -10.75 10.89 5.85
CA ALA A 307 -9.69 10.90 4.84
C ALA A 307 -8.65 12.01 5.15
N ARG A 308 -9.10 13.19 5.61
CA ARG A 308 -8.20 14.27 6.05
C ARG A 308 -7.36 13.85 7.25
N ARG A 309 -8.00 13.27 8.30
CA ARG A 309 -7.31 12.78 9.50
C ARG A 309 -6.24 11.74 9.16
N ILE A 310 -6.56 10.81 8.26
CA ILE A 310 -5.59 9.79 7.82
C ILE A 310 -4.40 10.44 7.08
N ALA A 311 -4.65 11.43 6.22
CA ALA A 311 -3.59 12.16 5.54
C ALA A 311 -2.68 12.91 6.52
N GLU A 312 -3.26 13.62 7.50
CA GLU A 312 -2.56 14.36 8.54
C GLU A 312 -1.65 13.47 9.39
N GLU A 313 -2.13 12.27 9.75
CA GLU A 313 -1.40 11.30 10.57
C GLU A 313 -0.30 10.56 9.80
N SER A 314 -0.30 10.66 8.48
CA SER A 314 0.56 9.87 7.60
C SER A 314 1.65 10.71 6.91
N MET A 315 1.45 12.00 6.67
CA MET A 315 2.45 12.86 6.02
C MET A 315 3.74 12.94 6.83
N VAL A 316 4.88 12.98 6.12
CA VAL A 316 6.20 12.85 6.74
C VAL A 316 6.99 14.15 6.63
N LEU A 317 7.33 14.76 7.76
CA LEU A 317 8.25 15.89 7.79
C LEU A 317 9.68 15.36 7.66
N LEU A 318 10.32 15.59 6.51
CA LEU A 318 11.65 15.10 6.21
C LEU A 318 12.77 16.05 6.65
N LYS A 319 12.50 17.36 6.60
CA LYS A 319 13.49 18.39 6.96
C LYS A 319 12.80 19.59 7.59
N ASN A 320 13.42 20.17 8.64
CA ASN A 320 12.91 21.36 9.33
C ASN A 320 14.06 22.18 9.96
N ASP A 321 14.99 22.63 9.13
CA ASP A 321 16.14 23.42 9.58
C ASP A 321 15.67 24.79 10.09
N ASP A 322 16.33 25.27 11.13
CA ASP A 322 16.02 26.54 11.80
C ASP A 322 14.54 26.66 12.25
N GLN A 323 13.83 25.54 12.40
CA GLN A 323 12.39 25.52 12.72
C GLN A 323 11.58 26.37 11.72
N ILE A 324 11.89 26.23 10.42
CA ILE A 324 11.20 26.98 9.36
C ILE A 324 9.70 26.71 9.34
N LEU A 325 9.30 25.52 9.75
CA LEU A 325 7.92 25.09 10.01
C LEU A 325 7.70 24.91 11.52
N PRO A 326 6.48 25.16 12.04
CA PRO A 326 5.31 25.64 11.30
C PRO A 326 5.42 27.09 10.84
N LEU A 327 4.63 27.44 9.81
CA LEU A 327 4.46 28.80 9.34
C LEU A 327 3.65 29.63 10.36
N ASN A 328 3.92 30.95 10.41
CA ASN A 328 3.11 31.86 11.20
C ASN A 328 2.17 32.66 10.27
N THR A 329 0.90 32.82 10.66
CA THR A 329 -0.10 33.55 9.85
C THR A 329 0.26 35.04 9.61
N SER A 330 1.13 35.62 10.45
CA SER A 330 1.64 36.97 10.27
C SER A 330 2.77 37.11 9.23
N GLU A 331 3.38 36.00 8.82
CA GLU A 331 4.44 35.96 7.80
C GLU A 331 3.84 36.09 6.39
N LYS A 332 4.55 36.76 5.51
CA LYS A 332 4.23 36.76 4.07
C LYS A 332 4.81 35.50 3.45
N VAL A 333 3.95 34.62 2.97
CA VAL A 333 4.38 33.36 2.38
C VAL A 333 4.00 33.35 0.90
N ALA A 334 4.93 32.95 0.04
CA ALA A 334 4.63 32.66 -1.36
C ALA A 334 4.42 31.17 -1.55
N PHE A 335 3.24 30.75 -2.05
CA PHE A 335 2.98 29.41 -2.54
C PHE A 335 3.29 29.36 -4.03
N VAL A 336 4.16 28.43 -4.43
CA VAL A 336 4.63 28.27 -5.81
C VAL A 336 4.39 26.84 -6.27
N GLY A 337 3.98 26.68 -7.53
CA GLY A 337 3.76 25.38 -8.14
C GLY A 337 2.28 25.04 -8.36
N GLY A 338 1.99 24.43 -9.50
CA GLY A 338 0.63 24.07 -9.89
C GLY A 338 -0.08 23.14 -8.90
N PHE A 339 0.69 22.30 -8.17
CA PHE A 339 0.12 21.37 -7.17
C PHE A 339 -0.47 22.08 -5.94
N ALA A 340 -0.09 23.32 -5.63
CA ALA A 340 -0.72 24.11 -4.56
C ALA A 340 -2.23 24.31 -4.79
N LYS A 341 -2.65 24.37 -6.07
CA LYS A 341 -4.02 24.63 -6.51
C LYS A 341 -4.69 23.39 -7.10
N LYS A 342 -3.92 22.54 -7.77
CA LYS A 342 -4.38 21.29 -8.39
C LYS A 342 -3.51 20.15 -7.87
N PRO A 343 -3.71 19.68 -6.63
CA PRO A 343 -2.88 18.64 -6.06
C PRO A 343 -3.02 17.33 -6.84
N ARG A 344 -1.92 16.62 -7.02
CA ARG A 344 -1.98 15.22 -7.37
C ARG A 344 -2.25 14.43 -6.09
N PHE A 345 -3.41 13.80 -6.00
CA PHE A 345 -3.90 13.21 -4.75
C PHE A 345 -4.15 11.70 -4.81
N GLN A 346 -4.09 11.10 -6.00
CA GLN A 346 -4.21 9.66 -6.26
C GLN A 346 -3.45 9.27 -7.52
N GLY A 347 -3.26 7.97 -7.76
CA GLY A 347 -2.65 7.44 -8.98
C GLY A 347 -3.68 7.09 -10.05
N GLY A 348 -3.20 6.71 -11.24
CA GLY A 348 -4.02 6.28 -12.37
C GLY A 348 -4.20 4.76 -12.43
N GLY A 349 -5.25 4.30 -13.09
CA GLY A 349 -5.57 2.90 -13.31
C GLY A 349 -6.80 2.41 -12.56
N SER A 350 -6.84 1.13 -12.24
CA SER A 350 -7.99 0.46 -11.61
C SER A 350 -8.32 1.01 -10.21
N SER A 351 -7.37 1.61 -9.52
CA SER A 351 -7.59 2.23 -8.20
C SER A 351 -8.07 3.68 -8.23
N HIS A 352 -8.33 4.26 -9.42
CA HIS A 352 -8.72 5.67 -9.56
C HIS A 352 -10.16 5.92 -9.12
N ILE A 353 -10.36 6.76 -8.09
CA ILE A 353 -11.65 7.08 -7.49
C ILE A 353 -12.25 8.34 -8.10
N ASN A 354 -13.55 8.32 -8.39
CA ASN A 354 -14.30 9.49 -8.80
C ASN A 354 -14.74 10.29 -7.56
N CYS A 355 -13.86 11.24 -7.15
CA CYS A 355 -14.06 11.97 -5.90
C CYS A 355 -15.26 12.92 -5.95
N PHE A 356 -16.00 13.01 -4.86
CA PHE A 356 -17.07 13.99 -4.75
C PHE A 356 -16.55 15.41 -4.41
N LYS A 357 -15.38 15.50 -3.79
CA LYS A 357 -14.75 16.75 -3.37
C LYS A 357 -13.24 16.59 -3.33
N VAL A 358 -12.47 17.61 -3.72
CA VAL A 358 -11.01 17.65 -3.58
C VAL A 358 -10.63 18.97 -2.95
N THR A 359 -9.83 18.95 -1.90
CA THR A 359 -9.24 20.15 -1.29
C THR A 359 -7.87 20.45 -1.87
N ASN A 360 -7.48 21.71 -1.87
CA ASN A 360 -6.13 22.15 -2.22
C ASN A 360 -5.51 23.00 -1.10
N ALA A 361 -4.19 23.04 -1.04
CA ALA A 361 -3.48 23.73 0.05
C ALA A 361 -3.74 25.24 0.04
N LEU A 362 -3.83 25.86 -1.14
CA LEU A 362 -4.00 27.31 -1.28
C LEU A 362 -5.33 27.81 -0.68
N GLU A 363 -6.41 27.05 -0.87
CA GLU A 363 -7.75 27.42 -0.35
C GLU A 363 -7.97 26.96 1.09
N SER A 364 -7.06 26.14 1.64
CA SER A 364 -7.18 25.56 2.97
C SER A 364 -6.31 26.24 4.04
N VAL A 365 -5.59 27.30 3.68
CA VAL A 365 -4.80 28.08 4.65
C VAL A 365 -5.69 28.78 5.68
N PRO A 366 -5.19 29.06 6.90
CA PRO A 366 -5.91 29.88 7.88
C PRO A 366 -6.38 31.22 7.30
N ALA A 367 -7.55 31.69 7.70
CA ALA A 367 -8.20 32.89 7.12
C ALA A 367 -7.38 34.18 7.29
N ASP A 368 -6.50 34.25 8.30
CA ASP A 368 -5.63 35.37 8.60
C ASP A 368 -4.21 35.20 7.99
N ALA A 369 -3.93 34.10 7.30
CA ALA A 369 -2.65 33.86 6.67
C ALA A 369 -2.41 34.80 5.47
N GLN A 370 -1.20 35.32 5.35
CA GLN A 370 -0.79 36.20 4.26
C GLN A 370 -0.10 35.41 3.15
N VAL A 371 -0.90 34.78 2.28
CA VAL A 371 -0.38 33.94 1.19
C VAL A 371 -0.54 34.61 -0.17
N THR A 372 0.53 34.64 -0.95
CA THR A 372 0.52 34.96 -2.38
C THR A 372 0.76 33.66 -3.17
N TYR A 373 0.20 33.59 -4.38
CA TYR A 373 0.34 32.40 -5.24
C TYR A 373 0.97 32.78 -6.58
N ALA A 374 1.90 31.95 -7.04
CA ALA A 374 2.43 31.97 -8.39
C ALA A 374 2.49 30.54 -8.93
N GLU A 375 2.05 30.33 -10.18
CA GLU A 375 2.01 28.99 -10.76
C GLU A 375 3.41 28.37 -10.94
N GLY A 376 4.38 29.16 -11.39
CA GLY A 376 5.77 28.74 -11.56
C GLY A 376 5.98 27.64 -12.61
N PHE A 377 5.25 26.54 -12.46
CA PHE A 377 5.20 25.43 -13.41
C PHE A 377 3.83 24.72 -13.33
N PRO A 378 3.36 24.11 -14.43
CA PRO A 378 2.10 23.36 -14.46
C PRO A 378 2.21 22.03 -13.67
N ALA A 379 1.07 21.57 -13.12
CA ALA A 379 1.02 20.30 -12.39
C ALA A 379 1.01 19.06 -13.31
N ASP A 380 0.63 19.20 -14.57
CA ASP A 380 0.30 18.12 -15.49
C ASP A 380 1.40 17.74 -16.49
N LYS A 381 2.47 18.52 -16.57
CA LYS A 381 3.54 18.30 -17.56
C LYS A 381 4.88 18.91 -17.18
N ASP A 382 5.95 18.44 -17.79
CA ASP A 382 7.29 19.04 -17.70
C ASP A 382 7.42 20.14 -18.77
N LEU A 383 7.08 21.36 -18.38
CA LEU A 383 7.16 22.55 -19.23
C LEU A 383 7.70 23.73 -18.43
N TYR A 384 8.88 24.21 -18.82
CA TYR A 384 9.41 25.46 -18.29
C TYR A 384 8.86 26.65 -19.09
N ASP A 385 8.18 27.56 -18.40
CA ASP A 385 7.66 28.82 -18.95
C ASP A 385 8.34 30.00 -18.26
N GLU A 386 9.05 30.84 -19.02
CA GLU A 386 9.80 31.98 -18.46
C GLU A 386 8.90 33.02 -17.78
N THR A 387 7.64 33.17 -18.21
CA THR A 387 6.71 34.10 -17.60
C THR A 387 6.32 33.60 -16.22
N PHE A 388 5.90 32.33 -16.12
CA PHE A 388 5.54 31.72 -14.85
C PHE A 388 6.74 31.67 -13.87
N ALA A 389 7.93 31.34 -14.38
CA ALA A 389 9.15 31.33 -13.57
C ALA A 389 9.49 32.72 -13.05
N THR A 390 9.41 33.76 -13.89
CA THR A 390 9.67 35.16 -13.49
C THR A 390 8.67 35.61 -12.41
N GLU A 391 7.38 35.32 -12.59
CA GLU A 391 6.35 35.66 -11.59
C GLU A 391 6.62 34.96 -10.26
N ALA A 392 6.99 33.67 -10.29
CA ALA A 392 7.31 32.89 -9.09
C ALA A 392 8.54 33.43 -8.36
N VAL A 393 9.62 33.78 -9.08
CA VAL A 393 10.81 34.37 -8.51
C VAL A 393 10.51 35.77 -7.89
N GLN A 394 9.64 36.56 -8.53
CA GLN A 394 9.23 37.87 -7.95
C GLN A 394 8.36 37.69 -6.69
N ALA A 395 7.45 36.72 -6.68
CA ALA A 395 6.68 36.39 -5.49
C ALA A 395 7.59 35.93 -4.34
N ALA A 396 8.59 35.10 -4.65
CA ALA A 396 9.61 34.65 -3.69
C ALA A 396 10.41 35.79 -3.07
N LYS A 397 10.84 36.77 -3.88
CA LYS A 397 11.56 37.97 -3.40
C LYS A 397 10.73 38.85 -2.46
N GLY A 398 9.39 38.85 -2.63
CA GLY A 398 8.47 39.66 -1.83
C GLY A 398 8.00 38.99 -0.55
N ALA A 399 8.35 37.74 -0.32
CA ALA A 399 7.90 36.94 0.80
C ALA A 399 8.96 36.73 1.88
N ASP A 400 8.54 36.46 3.10
CA ASP A 400 9.42 36.07 4.21
C ASP A 400 9.85 34.58 4.07
N LYS A 401 8.96 33.75 3.51
CA LYS A 401 9.17 32.33 3.23
C LYS A 401 8.50 31.91 1.92
N VAL A 402 9.02 30.86 1.30
CA VAL A 402 8.42 30.25 0.10
C VAL A 402 8.09 28.79 0.38
N VAL A 403 6.92 28.33 -0.06
CA VAL A 403 6.54 26.92 -0.10
C VAL A 403 6.35 26.53 -1.56
N ILE A 404 7.18 25.62 -2.06
CA ILE A 404 7.10 25.10 -3.44
C ILE A 404 6.41 23.73 -3.40
N PHE A 405 5.31 23.61 -4.13
CA PHE A 405 4.55 22.37 -4.27
C PHE A 405 5.02 21.64 -5.51
N ALA A 406 5.95 20.71 -5.33
CA ALA A 406 6.58 19.92 -6.38
C ALA A 406 6.06 18.48 -6.37
N GLY A 407 6.31 17.73 -7.44
CA GLY A 407 5.91 16.32 -7.51
C GLY A 407 5.88 15.78 -8.93
N LEU A 408 5.30 14.60 -9.07
CA LEU A 408 5.20 13.90 -10.35
C LEU A 408 3.84 14.15 -11.00
N PRO A 409 3.78 14.58 -12.27
CA PRO A 409 2.56 14.54 -13.07
C PRO A 409 2.01 13.11 -13.20
N ASP A 410 0.71 12.94 -13.46
CA ASP A 410 0.06 11.63 -13.64
C ASP A 410 0.73 10.78 -14.73
N SER A 411 1.28 11.42 -15.76
CA SER A 411 1.99 10.75 -16.85
C SER A 411 3.32 10.09 -16.46
N PHE A 412 3.83 10.32 -15.24
CA PHE A 412 5.12 9.78 -14.79
C PHE A 412 4.99 8.42 -14.13
N GLU A 413 3.88 8.13 -13.48
CA GLU A 413 3.62 6.84 -12.82
C GLU A 413 2.13 6.51 -12.84
N SER A 414 1.79 5.28 -13.20
CA SER A 414 0.42 4.76 -13.25
C SER A 414 0.43 3.24 -13.33
N GLU A 415 -0.70 2.62 -13.09
CA GLU A 415 -0.93 1.26 -13.57
C GLU A 415 -0.76 1.21 -15.09
N GLY A 416 -0.09 0.15 -15.58
CA GLY A 416 0.13 -0.12 -16.99
C GLY A 416 1.50 0.29 -17.54
N TYR A 417 2.27 1.11 -16.82
CA TYR A 417 3.64 1.46 -17.19
C TYR A 417 4.50 1.83 -15.99
N ASP A 418 5.81 1.64 -16.13
CA ASP A 418 6.82 1.97 -15.13
C ASP A 418 7.47 3.33 -15.43
N ARG A 419 8.00 3.96 -14.40
CA ARG A 419 8.84 5.15 -14.54
C ARG A 419 10.16 4.80 -15.23
N SER A 420 10.71 5.75 -15.97
CA SER A 420 12.02 5.61 -16.61
C SER A 420 13.19 6.16 -15.78
N HIS A 421 12.90 6.98 -14.76
CA HIS A 421 13.89 7.61 -13.89
C HIS A 421 13.24 8.07 -12.57
N MET A 422 14.07 8.39 -11.57
CA MET A 422 13.63 8.95 -10.27
C MET A 422 13.57 10.48 -10.24
N LYS A 423 13.90 11.17 -11.31
CA LYS A 423 13.95 12.63 -11.32
C LYS A 423 12.54 13.23 -11.24
N LEU A 424 12.45 14.39 -10.59
CA LEU A 424 11.34 15.33 -10.80
C LEU A 424 11.37 15.88 -12.23
N PRO A 425 10.26 16.43 -12.75
CA PRO A 425 10.28 17.25 -13.96
C PRO A 425 11.40 18.31 -13.93
N GLU A 426 12.09 18.48 -15.05
CA GLU A 426 13.23 19.40 -15.12
C GLU A 426 12.82 20.85 -14.87
N CYS A 427 11.62 21.25 -15.30
CA CYS A 427 11.05 22.58 -15.03
C CYS A 427 10.96 22.88 -13.53
N GLN A 428 10.67 21.88 -12.70
CA GLN A 428 10.58 22.03 -11.25
C GLN A 428 11.97 22.20 -10.63
N ASN A 429 12.92 21.33 -10.96
CA ASN A 429 14.29 21.41 -10.45
C ASN A 429 14.96 22.75 -10.80
N ARG A 430 14.74 23.21 -12.04
CA ARG A 430 15.25 24.51 -12.50
C ARG A 430 14.65 25.67 -11.71
N LEU A 431 13.33 25.72 -11.54
CA LEU A 431 12.69 26.79 -10.80
C LEU A 431 13.07 26.78 -9.33
N ILE A 432 13.20 25.61 -8.70
CA ILE A 432 13.67 25.50 -7.31
C ILE A 432 15.06 26.15 -7.17
N ALA A 433 15.99 25.87 -8.11
CA ALA A 433 17.31 26.48 -8.09
C ALA A 433 17.25 28.02 -8.25
N GLU A 434 16.43 28.54 -9.17
CA GLU A 434 16.25 29.99 -9.39
C GLU A 434 15.63 30.69 -8.16
N ILE A 435 14.69 30.04 -7.46
CA ILE A 435 14.09 30.56 -6.23
C ILE A 435 15.11 30.58 -5.10
N LEU A 436 15.92 29.54 -4.94
CA LEU A 436 16.95 29.46 -3.88
C LEU A 436 18.01 30.56 -3.99
N GLU A 437 18.28 31.07 -5.19
CA GLU A 437 19.19 32.23 -5.37
C GLU A 437 18.66 33.53 -4.72
N VAL A 438 17.34 33.62 -4.54
CA VAL A 438 16.69 34.85 -4.06
C VAL A 438 16.00 34.70 -2.71
N GLN A 439 15.66 33.48 -2.31
CA GLN A 439 14.94 33.19 -1.07
C GLN A 439 15.43 31.88 -0.43
N PRO A 440 16.36 31.97 0.56
CA PRO A 440 16.86 30.75 1.23
C PRO A 440 15.85 30.12 2.21
N ASN A 441 14.81 30.88 2.63
CA ASN A 441 13.76 30.33 3.49
C ASN A 441 12.71 29.59 2.66
N THR A 442 13.15 28.50 2.03
CA THR A 442 12.34 27.70 1.12
C THR A 442 11.99 26.35 1.73
N VAL A 443 10.71 25.99 1.61
CA VAL A 443 10.11 24.70 1.97
C VAL A 443 9.62 24.02 0.69
N ILE A 444 9.84 22.72 0.56
CA ILE A 444 9.28 21.89 -0.53
C ILE A 444 8.20 20.97 0.04
N VAL A 445 7.05 20.93 -0.61
CA VAL A 445 6.00 19.92 -0.40
C VAL A 445 6.01 19.00 -1.60
N LEU A 446 6.17 17.69 -1.38
CA LEU A 446 6.29 16.68 -2.43
C LEU A 446 4.98 15.93 -2.64
N HIS A 447 4.56 15.80 -3.91
CA HIS A 447 3.38 15.05 -4.36
C HIS A 447 3.82 13.97 -5.36
N ASN A 448 4.15 12.78 -4.88
CA ASN A 448 4.66 11.65 -5.68
C ASN A 448 4.15 10.32 -5.11
N GLY A 449 4.07 9.28 -5.92
CA GLY A 449 3.66 7.94 -5.47
C GLY A 449 4.83 7.04 -5.07
N SER A 450 6.06 7.46 -5.40
CA SER A 450 7.30 6.74 -5.11
C SER A 450 8.48 7.70 -5.04
N PRO A 451 9.66 7.31 -4.48
CA PRO A 451 10.79 8.18 -4.24
C PRO A 451 11.25 9.00 -5.44
N VAL A 452 11.74 10.20 -5.19
CA VAL A 452 12.31 11.12 -6.17
C VAL A 452 13.72 11.56 -5.80
N GLU A 453 14.54 11.86 -6.79
CA GLU A 453 15.86 12.49 -6.59
C GLU A 453 15.67 13.97 -6.22
N MET A 454 16.40 14.41 -5.20
CA MET A 454 16.30 15.76 -4.64
C MET A 454 17.67 16.47 -4.71
N PRO A 455 18.09 17.00 -5.86
CA PRO A 455 19.41 17.61 -6.01
C PRO A 455 19.61 18.83 -5.08
N TRP A 456 18.52 19.48 -4.71
CA TRP A 456 18.45 20.67 -3.85
C TRP A 456 18.28 20.35 -2.34
N ILE A 457 18.35 19.08 -1.93
CA ILE A 457 18.09 18.62 -0.55
C ILE A 457 18.89 19.36 0.53
N ASN A 458 20.12 19.78 0.22
CA ASN A 458 20.99 20.50 1.17
C ASN A 458 20.70 22.00 1.22
N ASP A 459 20.04 22.57 0.23
CA ASP A 459 19.87 24.00 0.04
C ASP A 459 18.52 24.52 0.57
N VAL A 460 17.50 23.67 0.63
CA VAL A 460 16.19 23.99 1.19
C VAL A 460 16.18 23.79 2.71
N LYS A 461 15.36 24.56 3.43
CA LYS A 461 15.24 24.46 4.90
C LYS A 461 14.15 23.51 5.38
N GLY A 462 13.12 23.26 4.59
CA GLY A 462 12.02 22.36 4.94
C GLY A 462 11.64 21.44 3.81
N ILE A 463 11.24 20.20 4.13
CA ILE A 463 10.69 19.23 3.18
C ILE A 463 9.58 18.48 3.89
N LEU A 464 8.37 18.53 3.29
CA LEU A 464 7.22 17.73 3.68
C LEU A 464 6.90 16.74 2.55
N GLU A 465 7.00 15.44 2.84
CA GLU A 465 6.57 14.39 1.94
C GLU A 465 5.06 14.16 2.15
N ALA A 466 4.26 14.62 1.22
CA ALA A 466 2.81 14.48 1.24
C ALA A 466 2.33 13.28 0.39
N TYR A 467 3.21 12.65 -0.36
CA TYR A 467 2.86 11.58 -1.27
C TYR A 467 1.59 11.92 -2.07
N LEU A 468 0.64 10.98 -2.15
CA LEU A 468 -0.69 11.18 -2.72
C LEU A 468 -1.69 11.21 -1.55
N GLY A 469 -2.15 12.41 -1.20
CA GLY A 469 -2.87 12.67 0.06
C GLY A 469 -4.35 12.28 0.07
N GLY A 470 -4.88 11.68 -0.99
CA GLY A 470 -6.32 11.48 -1.13
C GLY A 470 -7.06 12.82 -1.34
N GLN A 471 -8.38 12.75 -1.43
CA GLN A 471 -9.20 13.94 -1.76
C GLN A 471 -9.11 15.09 -0.74
N ALA A 472 -8.71 14.79 0.51
CA ALA A 472 -8.58 15.77 1.59
C ALA A 472 -7.13 16.21 1.84
N GLY A 473 -6.18 15.73 1.02
CA GLY A 473 -4.74 15.93 1.20
C GLY A 473 -4.29 17.40 1.18
N GLY A 474 -4.95 18.24 0.39
CA GLY A 474 -4.63 19.67 0.35
C GLY A 474 -4.88 20.38 1.69
N ALA A 475 -6.01 20.08 2.35
CA ALA A 475 -6.31 20.60 3.69
C ALA A 475 -5.34 20.04 4.74
N ALA A 476 -4.98 18.76 4.64
CA ALA A 476 -4.01 18.13 5.54
C ALA A 476 -2.62 18.82 5.44
N VAL A 477 -2.15 19.07 4.21
CA VAL A 477 -0.90 19.82 3.99
C VAL A 477 -0.95 21.20 4.65
N ALA A 478 -2.03 21.96 4.44
CA ALA A 478 -2.17 23.29 5.04
C ALA A 478 -2.16 23.22 6.57
N ASN A 479 -2.86 22.26 7.18
CA ASN A 479 -2.90 22.06 8.62
C ASN A 479 -1.51 21.74 9.21
N ILE A 480 -0.72 20.94 8.52
CA ILE A 480 0.66 20.65 8.92
C ILE A 480 1.53 21.87 8.75
N LEU A 481 1.51 22.54 7.59
CA LEU A 481 2.33 23.72 7.33
C LEU A 481 2.14 24.83 8.37
N TYR A 482 0.92 25.03 8.86
CA TYR A 482 0.59 26.04 9.87
C TYR A 482 0.56 25.51 11.32
N GLY A 483 0.99 24.27 11.56
CA GLY A 483 1.10 23.72 12.91
C GLY A 483 -0.24 23.45 13.61
N ILE A 484 -1.35 23.43 12.87
CA ILE A 484 -2.66 23.00 13.39
C ILE A 484 -2.57 21.52 13.76
N VAL A 485 -1.82 20.75 12.97
CA VAL A 485 -1.48 19.37 13.23
C VAL A 485 0.04 19.21 13.28
N ASN A 486 0.54 18.49 14.29
CA ASN A 486 1.94 18.12 14.38
C ASN A 486 2.19 16.85 13.56
N PRO A 487 3.07 16.87 12.53
CA PRO A 487 3.35 15.70 11.71
C PRO A 487 3.90 14.54 12.55
N SER A 488 3.48 13.33 12.23
CA SER A 488 3.86 12.12 12.96
C SER A 488 4.18 10.92 12.05
N GLY A 489 4.05 11.08 10.74
CA GLY A 489 4.36 10.04 9.78
C GLY A 489 5.85 9.67 9.76
N LYS A 490 6.14 8.41 9.41
CA LYS A 490 7.49 7.88 9.18
C LYS A 490 7.54 7.23 7.81
N LEU A 491 8.65 7.36 7.09
CA LEU A 491 8.80 6.78 5.76
C LEU A 491 8.64 5.25 5.80
N ALA A 492 7.75 4.73 4.97
CA ALA A 492 7.54 3.30 4.77
C ALA A 492 8.47 2.69 3.70
N GLU A 493 9.36 3.51 3.17
CA GLU A 493 10.39 3.12 2.20
C GLU A 493 11.61 4.02 2.30
N THR A 494 12.77 3.50 1.90
CA THR A 494 14.01 4.27 1.81
C THR A 494 13.98 5.17 0.58
N VAL A 495 14.42 6.41 0.72
CA VAL A 495 14.64 7.34 -0.40
C VAL A 495 16.14 7.32 -0.76
N PRO A 496 16.57 6.63 -1.82
CA PRO A 496 17.97 6.62 -2.24
C PRO A 496 18.39 7.99 -2.80
N VAL A 497 19.70 8.28 -2.80
CA VAL A 497 20.23 9.54 -3.35
C VAL A 497 20.01 9.60 -4.86
N LYS A 498 20.16 8.46 -5.54
CA LYS A 498 19.98 8.31 -7.00
C LYS A 498 19.50 6.90 -7.36
N LEU A 499 18.87 6.77 -8.50
CA LEU A 499 18.33 5.50 -8.99
C LEU A 499 19.38 4.38 -9.03
N ALA A 500 20.62 4.69 -9.46
CA ALA A 500 21.69 3.69 -9.56
C ALA A 500 22.12 3.08 -8.21
N ASP A 501 21.70 3.67 -7.09
CA ASP A 501 21.95 3.13 -5.75
C ASP A 501 20.95 2.02 -5.37
N ASN A 502 19.82 1.90 -6.09
CA ASN A 502 18.80 0.89 -5.80
C ASN A 502 19.30 -0.53 -6.15
N PRO A 503 19.12 -1.53 -5.28
CA PRO A 503 19.62 -2.89 -5.50
C PRO A 503 19.04 -3.55 -6.76
N SER A 504 17.85 -3.20 -7.19
CA SER A 504 17.22 -3.74 -8.40
C SER A 504 17.65 -3.04 -9.70
N TYR A 505 18.50 -2.00 -9.63
CA TYR A 505 18.83 -1.14 -10.78
C TYR A 505 19.27 -1.90 -12.05
N LEU A 506 20.05 -2.98 -11.88
CA LEU A 506 20.56 -3.77 -12.99
C LEU A 506 19.62 -4.90 -13.44
N SER A 507 18.53 -5.14 -12.73
CA SER A 507 17.62 -6.27 -13.00
C SER A 507 16.15 -5.86 -13.15
N PHE A 508 15.78 -4.61 -12.86
CA PHE A 508 14.44 -4.10 -13.05
C PHE A 508 14.14 -3.83 -14.53
N GLY A 509 12.90 -4.06 -14.96
CA GLY A 509 12.47 -3.80 -16.34
C GLY A 509 12.95 -4.82 -17.36
N GLY A 510 13.48 -5.98 -16.92
CA GLY A 510 13.79 -7.11 -17.79
C GLY A 510 12.55 -7.57 -18.55
N GLY A 511 12.75 -8.13 -19.75
CA GLY A 511 11.68 -8.56 -20.64
C GLY A 511 10.93 -9.78 -20.11
N ASP A 512 11.13 -10.96 -20.74
CA ASP A 512 10.38 -12.18 -20.39
C ASP A 512 10.76 -12.77 -19.02
N LYS A 513 11.98 -12.51 -18.55
CA LYS A 513 12.49 -12.93 -17.23
C LYS A 513 13.02 -11.76 -16.46
N VAL A 514 12.56 -11.62 -15.23
CA VAL A 514 12.97 -10.58 -14.29
C VAL A 514 13.62 -11.25 -13.08
N GLU A 515 14.95 -11.22 -13.02
CA GLU A 515 15.69 -11.84 -11.95
C GLU A 515 15.73 -10.95 -10.70
N TYR A 516 15.34 -11.49 -9.56
CA TYR A 516 15.35 -10.82 -8.26
C TYR A 516 16.70 -11.08 -7.57
N ARG A 517 17.77 -10.57 -8.21
CA ARG A 517 19.19 -10.84 -7.84
C ARG A 517 19.58 -10.32 -6.48
N GLU A 518 18.88 -9.31 -6.00
CA GLU A 518 19.11 -8.73 -4.67
C GLU A 518 18.69 -9.67 -3.53
N GLY A 519 17.90 -10.71 -3.82
CA GLY A 519 17.42 -11.66 -2.83
C GLY A 519 16.66 -10.96 -1.70
N VAL A 520 17.03 -11.23 -0.46
CA VAL A 520 16.40 -10.62 0.73
C VAL A 520 16.81 -9.16 0.97
N PHE A 521 17.72 -8.61 0.16
CA PHE A 521 18.27 -7.27 0.35
C PHE A 521 17.46 -6.23 -0.45
N VAL A 522 16.22 -5.99 -0.03
CA VAL A 522 15.34 -4.97 -0.59
C VAL A 522 15.25 -3.78 0.38
N GLY A 523 15.23 -2.55 -0.15
CA GLY A 523 15.09 -1.34 0.64
C GLY A 523 16.18 -1.18 1.70
N TYR A 524 15.80 -0.78 2.92
CA TYR A 524 16.76 -0.55 4.01
C TYR A 524 17.60 -1.78 4.34
N ARG A 525 17.09 -3.00 4.10
CA ARG A 525 17.86 -4.23 4.28
C ARG A 525 19.15 -4.22 3.45
N TYR A 526 19.08 -3.64 2.25
CA TYR A 526 20.25 -3.45 1.39
C TYR A 526 21.11 -2.27 1.85
N TYR A 527 20.51 -1.09 1.99
CA TYR A 527 21.24 0.14 2.24
C TYR A 527 21.98 0.12 3.57
N ASP A 528 21.35 -0.38 4.64
CA ASP A 528 21.97 -0.48 5.97
C ASP A 528 23.09 -1.53 5.96
N THR A 529 22.88 -2.69 5.34
CA THR A 529 23.92 -3.75 5.23
C THR A 529 25.13 -3.27 4.43
N LYS A 530 24.89 -2.47 3.39
CA LYS A 530 25.95 -1.85 2.58
C LYS A 530 26.58 -0.61 3.23
N GLN A 531 26.03 -0.14 4.35
CA GLN A 531 26.39 1.14 4.97
C GLN A 531 26.37 2.29 3.95
N MET A 532 25.38 2.28 3.07
CA MET A 532 25.23 3.20 1.97
C MET A 532 24.47 4.45 2.40
N LYS A 533 24.98 5.62 2.04
CA LYS A 533 24.26 6.88 2.27
C LYS A 533 22.98 6.92 1.44
N VAL A 534 21.88 7.28 2.07
CA VAL A 534 20.59 7.53 1.44
C VAL A 534 20.17 8.98 1.67
N ALA A 535 19.21 9.48 0.91
CA ALA A 535 18.63 10.79 1.15
C ALA A 535 17.84 10.78 2.47
N TYR A 536 16.96 9.80 2.64
CA TYR A 536 16.23 9.53 3.89
C TYR A 536 16.04 8.03 4.09
N PRO A 537 16.31 7.49 5.30
CA PRO A 537 16.16 6.05 5.57
C PRO A 537 14.69 5.68 5.83
N PHE A 538 14.38 4.40 5.67
CA PHE A 538 13.14 3.79 6.16
C PHE A 538 12.90 4.14 7.63
N GLY A 539 11.65 4.39 8.01
CA GLY A 539 11.27 4.72 9.38
C GLY A 539 11.58 6.14 9.82
N TYR A 540 12.15 6.98 8.94
CA TYR A 540 12.49 8.36 9.24
C TYR A 540 11.28 9.29 9.15
N GLY A 541 11.22 10.28 10.05
CA GLY A 541 10.25 11.38 10.03
C GLY A 541 10.42 12.23 11.28
N LEU A 542 10.31 13.55 11.11
CA LEU A 542 10.43 14.55 12.16
C LEU A 542 9.04 14.92 12.74
N SER A 543 9.08 15.63 13.85
CA SER A 543 7.92 16.21 14.53
C SER A 543 8.23 17.66 14.91
N TYR A 544 7.21 18.46 15.22
CA TYR A 544 7.39 19.80 15.82
C TYR A 544 7.73 19.73 17.31
N THR A 545 7.81 18.53 17.87
CA THR A 545 8.31 18.27 19.23
C THR A 545 9.49 17.30 19.20
N THR A 546 10.08 17.02 20.35
CA THR A 546 11.19 16.08 20.49
C THR A 546 10.83 14.97 21.47
N PHE A 547 11.41 13.79 21.25
CA PHE A 547 11.20 12.63 22.10
C PHE A 547 12.54 12.07 22.59
N ALA A 548 12.54 11.54 23.80
CA ALA A 548 13.68 10.82 24.38
C ALA A 548 13.26 9.39 24.73
N TYR A 549 14.17 8.46 24.46
CA TYR A 549 14.01 7.05 24.79
C TYR A 549 14.88 6.68 25.99
N SER A 550 14.33 5.89 26.90
CA SER A 550 15.05 5.46 28.09
C SER A 550 14.52 4.12 28.60
N ASN A 551 15.23 3.52 29.56
CA ASN A 551 14.79 2.36 30.30
C ASN A 551 14.38 1.16 29.44
N LEU A 552 15.22 0.81 28.41
CA LEU A 552 15.00 -0.40 27.62
C LEU A 552 15.09 -1.65 28.51
N GLN A 553 14.07 -2.48 28.49
CA GLN A 553 13.97 -3.71 29.23
C GLN A 553 13.64 -4.89 28.31
N ILE A 554 14.25 -6.04 28.57
CA ILE A 554 13.96 -7.29 27.87
C ILE A 554 13.60 -8.33 28.95
N SER A 555 12.43 -8.96 28.84
CA SER A 555 11.89 -9.87 29.86
C SER A 555 12.71 -11.13 30.05
N ASN A 556 13.37 -11.64 29.00
CA ASN A 556 14.24 -12.81 29.05
C ASN A 556 15.37 -12.64 28.02
N THR A 557 16.63 -12.66 28.50
CA THR A 557 17.83 -12.51 27.67
C THR A 557 18.40 -13.84 27.14
N THR A 558 17.80 -14.97 27.54
CA THR A 558 18.17 -16.32 27.11
C THR A 558 16.94 -17.14 26.72
N PRO A 559 16.10 -16.65 25.78
CA PRO A 559 14.88 -17.35 25.41
C PRO A 559 15.18 -18.62 24.63
N THR A 560 14.26 -19.57 24.71
CA THR A 560 14.18 -20.75 23.85
C THR A 560 13.21 -20.46 22.68
N GLU A 561 13.18 -21.34 21.68
CA GLU A 561 12.25 -21.20 20.54
C GLU A 561 10.76 -21.26 20.91
N LYS A 562 10.42 -21.63 22.16
CA LYS A 562 9.03 -21.71 22.66
C LYS A 562 8.61 -20.47 23.44
N ASP A 563 9.56 -19.60 23.74
CA ASP A 563 9.32 -18.42 24.54
C ASP A 563 8.90 -17.23 23.67
N THR A 564 7.97 -16.44 24.17
CA THR A 564 7.72 -15.07 23.69
C THR A 564 8.40 -14.13 24.69
N ILE A 565 9.15 -13.17 24.20
CA ILE A 565 9.82 -12.17 25.04
C ILE A 565 9.17 -10.80 24.83
N SER A 566 9.01 -10.07 25.92
CA SER A 566 8.54 -8.68 25.88
C SER A 566 9.75 -7.75 25.89
N VAL A 567 9.74 -6.78 25.01
CA VAL A 567 10.68 -5.67 24.92
C VAL A 567 9.92 -4.39 25.24
N SER A 568 10.35 -3.66 26.26
CA SER A 568 9.72 -2.40 26.62
C SER A 568 10.71 -1.24 26.68
N VAL A 569 10.23 -0.05 26.37
CA VAL A 569 11.01 1.19 26.41
C VAL A 569 10.11 2.35 26.85
N ASP A 570 10.67 3.26 27.62
CA ASP A 570 9.99 4.50 27.99
C ASP A 570 10.24 5.57 26.93
N VAL A 571 9.17 6.23 26.48
CA VAL A 571 9.22 7.35 25.54
C VAL A 571 8.68 8.59 26.23
N THR A 572 9.46 9.66 26.23
CA THR A 572 9.13 10.94 26.87
C THR A 572 9.06 12.04 25.81
N ASN A 573 7.99 12.82 25.80
CA ASN A 573 7.95 14.06 25.02
C ASN A 573 8.75 15.13 25.75
N THR A 574 9.91 15.50 25.22
CA THR A 574 10.85 16.49 25.78
C THR A 574 10.67 17.89 25.23
N GLY A 575 9.78 18.08 24.27
CA GLY A 575 9.51 19.38 23.65
C GLY A 575 8.32 20.10 24.28
N SER A 576 7.83 21.11 23.60
CA SER A 576 6.82 22.06 24.12
C SER A 576 5.41 21.88 23.56
N VAL A 577 5.22 21.01 22.57
CA VAL A 577 3.92 20.73 21.95
C VAL A 577 3.59 19.24 22.03
N ALA A 578 2.30 18.91 22.06
CA ALA A 578 1.85 17.52 21.98
C ALA A 578 2.23 16.91 20.63
N GLY A 579 2.60 15.65 20.62
CA GLY A 579 2.97 14.94 19.40
C GLY A 579 2.78 13.44 19.53
N LYS A 580 2.91 12.77 18.39
CA LYS A 580 2.91 11.31 18.31
C LYS A 580 4.28 10.83 17.86
N GLU A 581 4.75 9.74 18.44
CA GLU A 581 5.98 9.08 18.06
C GLU A 581 5.72 7.64 17.66
N VAL A 582 6.46 7.14 16.67
CA VAL A 582 6.43 5.74 16.26
C VAL A 582 7.68 5.05 16.79
N VAL A 583 7.49 4.22 17.80
CA VAL A 583 8.54 3.34 18.32
C VAL A 583 8.70 2.18 17.36
N GLN A 584 9.92 1.94 16.87
CA GLN A 584 10.23 0.88 15.92
C GLN A 584 11.20 -0.09 16.58
N LEU A 585 10.88 -1.38 16.53
CA LEU A 585 11.68 -2.46 17.12
C LEU A 585 12.33 -3.27 16.00
N TYR A 586 13.66 -3.30 16.00
CA TYR A 586 14.43 -4.07 15.03
C TYR A 586 15.21 -5.20 15.73
N VAL A 587 15.40 -6.28 15.00
CA VAL A 587 16.23 -7.41 15.43
C VAL A 587 17.39 -7.56 14.46
N LYS A 588 18.62 -7.69 15.01
CA LYS A 588 19.85 -7.98 14.29
C LYS A 588 20.41 -9.33 14.72
N ASP A 589 20.68 -10.20 13.77
CA ASP A 589 21.36 -11.47 14.02
C ASP A 589 22.89 -11.27 14.00
N MET A 590 23.56 -11.57 15.11
CA MET A 590 24.99 -11.33 15.29
C MET A 590 25.85 -12.54 14.97
N THR A 591 25.29 -13.74 14.85
CA THR A 591 26.06 -14.98 14.90
C THR A 591 25.63 -16.05 13.92
N SER A 592 24.52 -15.88 13.19
CA SER A 592 24.08 -16.86 12.19
C SER A 592 25.11 -17.02 11.06
N SER A 593 25.22 -18.23 10.55
CA SER A 593 25.97 -18.51 9.32
C SER A 593 25.20 -18.12 8.05
N ALA A 594 23.91 -17.87 8.15
CA ALA A 594 23.10 -17.38 7.05
C ALA A 594 23.42 -15.90 6.78
N ILE A 595 23.50 -15.54 5.51
CA ILE A 595 23.62 -14.14 5.12
C ILE A 595 22.28 -13.46 5.41
N ARG A 596 22.26 -12.49 6.34
CA ARG A 596 21.07 -11.75 6.77
C ARG A 596 21.29 -10.24 6.64
N PRO A 597 20.19 -9.47 6.52
CA PRO A 597 20.25 -8.01 6.61
C PRO A 597 20.83 -7.52 7.93
N GLU A 598 21.40 -6.31 7.94
CA GLU A 598 21.94 -5.66 9.14
C GLU A 598 20.91 -5.60 10.27
N LYS A 599 19.65 -5.33 9.96
CA LYS A 599 18.53 -5.35 10.89
C LYS A 599 17.22 -5.59 10.15
N GLU A 600 16.20 -6.03 10.86
CA GLU A 600 14.86 -6.28 10.33
C GLU A 600 13.80 -5.76 11.31
N LEU A 601 12.82 -5.01 10.81
CA LEU A 601 11.68 -4.54 11.60
C LEU A 601 10.87 -5.76 12.08
N LYS A 602 10.58 -5.80 13.39
CA LYS A 602 9.80 -6.88 14.04
C LYS A 602 8.71 -6.35 14.96
N GLY A 603 8.64 -5.04 15.14
CA GLY A 603 7.59 -4.39 15.90
C GLY A 603 7.53 -2.90 15.66
N PHE A 604 6.37 -2.32 15.80
CA PHE A 604 6.17 -0.87 15.85
C PHE A 604 4.93 -0.53 16.68
N GLU A 605 4.96 0.65 17.31
CA GLU A 605 3.83 1.16 18.08
C GLU A 605 3.82 2.68 18.02
N LYS A 606 2.64 3.28 17.76
CA LYS A 606 2.46 4.74 17.71
C LYS A 606 1.85 5.22 19.00
N VAL A 607 2.51 6.17 19.67
CA VAL A 607 2.06 6.71 20.96
C VAL A 607 1.91 8.22 20.93
N GLN A 608 0.81 8.71 21.50
CA GLN A 608 0.57 10.14 21.68
C GLN A 608 1.06 10.58 23.05
N LEU A 609 1.80 11.69 23.11
CA LEU A 609 2.39 12.24 24.34
C LEU A 609 2.19 13.76 24.40
N VAL A 610 1.71 14.27 25.53
CA VAL A 610 1.75 15.70 25.82
C VAL A 610 3.13 16.12 26.34
N PRO A 611 3.50 17.41 26.33
CA PRO A 611 4.79 17.87 26.85
C PRO A 611 5.08 17.36 28.27
N GLY A 612 6.24 16.74 28.45
CA GLY A 612 6.70 16.16 29.72
C GLY A 612 6.10 14.78 30.04
N GLU A 613 5.17 14.27 29.28
CA GLU A 613 4.59 12.93 29.50
C GLU A 613 5.55 11.84 29.08
N THR A 614 5.59 10.77 29.88
CA THR A 614 6.32 9.53 29.58
C THR A 614 5.32 8.38 29.51
N LYS A 615 5.44 7.55 28.47
CA LYS A 615 4.70 6.28 28.33
C LYS A 615 5.68 5.13 28.08
N THR A 616 5.39 3.99 28.69
CA THR A 616 6.09 2.74 28.41
C THR A 616 5.42 2.04 27.23
N VAL A 617 6.19 1.76 26.18
CA VAL A 617 5.77 0.97 25.03
C VAL A 617 6.32 -0.43 25.18
N THR A 618 5.49 -1.45 24.98
CA THR A 618 5.87 -2.86 25.08
C THR A 618 5.48 -3.59 23.80
N MET A 619 6.44 -4.33 23.23
CA MET A 619 6.24 -5.15 22.05
C MET A 619 6.73 -6.58 22.32
N GLU A 620 6.14 -7.55 21.65
CA GLU A 620 6.47 -8.96 21.82
C GLU A 620 7.26 -9.51 20.62
N LEU A 621 8.25 -10.35 20.92
CA LEU A 621 9.03 -11.07 19.94
C LEU A 621 8.90 -12.58 20.21
N ASP A 622 8.50 -13.31 19.19
CA ASP A 622 8.39 -14.77 19.17
C ASP A 622 9.53 -15.42 18.38
N LYS A 623 9.50 -16.74 18.20
CA LYS A 623 10.47 -17.47 17.37
C LYS A 623 10.62 -16.86 15.96
N ARG A 624 9.51 -16.48 15.34
CA ARG A 624 9.51 -15.93 13.97
C ARG A 624 10.29 -14.62 13.87
N SER A 625 10.31 -13.83 14.92
CA SER A 625 11.04 -12.55 14.97
C SER A 625 12.57 -12.73 14.82
N PHE A 626 13.10 -13.90 15.17
CA PHE A 626 14.52 -14.24 15.10
C PHE A 626 14.86 -15.15 13.91
N ALA A 627 13.86 -15.71 13.23
CA ALA A 627 14.03 -16.72 12.21
C ALA A 627 14.32 -16.14 10.81
N TRP A 628 14.94 -16.97 9.99
CA TRP A 628 15.05 -16.85 8.55
C TRP A 628 14.52 -18.12 7.90
N TYR A 629 14.14 -18.07 6.61
CA TYR A 629 13.59 -19.25 5.94
C TYR A 629 14.72 -20.17 5.44
N ASN A 630 14.79 -21.36 6.01
CA ASN A 630 15.75 -22.37 5.63
C ASN A 630 15.18 -23.27 4.53
N THR A 631 15.73 -23.18 3.33
CA THR A 631 15.25 -23.93 2.16
C THR A 631 15.56 -25.43 2.19
N GLU A 632 16.49 -25.88 3.02
CA GLU A 632 16.77 -27.31 3.22
C GLU A 632 15.74 -27.95 4.17
N LEU A 633 15.28 -27.19 5.16
CA LEU A 633 14.26 -27.61 6.11
C LEU A 633 12.83 -27.33 5.61
N HIS A 634 12.70 -26.49 4.61
CA HIS A 634 11.42 -25.90 4.16
C HIS A 634 10.63 -25.29 5.32
N ASP A 635 11.30 -24.62 6.24
CA ASP A 635 10.70 -24.02 7.44
C ASP A 635 11.51 -22.83 7.97
N TRP A 636 10.88 -22.06 8.86
CA TRP A 636 11.48 -20.95 9.57
C TRP A 636 12.41 -21.42 10.69
N TYR A 637 13.68 -21.06 10.57
CA TYR A 637 14.74 -21.47 11.47
C TYR A 637 15.30 -20.29 12.25
N ALA A 638 15.16 -20.33 13.58
CA ALA A 638 15.83 -19.42 14.50
C ALA A 638 17.12 -20.08 15.01
N ALA A 639 18.27 -19.59 14.59
CA ALA A 639 19.55 -20.13 14.99
C ALA A 639 19.84 -19.81 16.46
N SER A 640 20.50 -20.75 17.18
CA SER A 640 21.08 -20.44 18.49
C SER A 640 22.21 -19.45 18.32
N GLY A 641 22.21 -18.35 19.09
CA GLY A 641 23.23 -17.34 18.95
C GLY A 641 22.93 -16.05 19.70
N LYS A 642 23.60 -14.99 19.30
CA LYS A 642 23.42 -13.65 19.85
C LYS A 642 22.59 -12.80 18.88
N TYR A 643 21.62 -12.11 19.41
CA TYR A 643 20.80 -11.14 18.72
C TYR A 643 20.88 -9.80 19.42
N GLU A 644 20.86 -8.73 18.65
CA GLU A 644 20.79 -7.36 19.15
C GLU A 644 19.38 -6.83 18.91
N ILE A 645 18.81 -6.20 19.93
CA ILE A 645 17.53 -5.51 19.88
C ILE A 645 17.82 -4.01 19.75
N LEU A 646 17.29 -3.41 18.71
CA LEU A 646 17.53 -2.01 18.33
C LEU A 646 16.23 -1.23 18.32
#